data_18b6209f639d9e855332c7da7e4a24fc
#
_entry.id   18b6209f639d9e855332c7da7e4a24fc
#
_cell.length_a   1.000
_cell.length_b   1.000
_cell.length_c   1.000
_cell.angle_alpha   90.00
_cell.angle_beta   90.00
_cell.angle_gamma   90.00
#
_symmetry.space_group_name_H-M   'P 1'
#
loop_
_entity.id
_entity.type
_entity.pdbx_description
1 polymer ?
#
loop_
_entity_poly.entity_id
_entity_poly.type
_entity_poly.pdbx_seq_one_letter_code
_entity_poly.pdbx_strand_id
1 'polypeptide(L)'
;MCEILAPAGDKNSAYAAINSGADAIYLGLKQFSARSSAQNFDSRELKEIIDYAALFGVRVHVAMNTLVKQDEVEGFIAAVKEAWSLGADAIIMQDLFLGRAVHKVCPEIVLHLSTQAGVCNEYGASLAKEFGFSRVILARETALEDIKKITKIIETEVFVQGALCTCFSGQCYLSSFAGGNSGNRGKCKQPCRKLYSIDRAGYESPAYRISPSDLSVGRDIITLKDAGVYSFKIEGRMRRPEYVAAAVSYYKNMLSGEEGDLSALKRTYNRGNYTRGLAFGQDKSFLSSAVQGHIGEFVGTVKVANGRFICESRQKFTRGDGFKILRDGAEFCGGAFDGEAKGGFYISSAKRLKNGDKVFVTTDTALNARLLQAKRLKKCAISAIFEEGDYPKVVIDGFEFCGAERLSAAQNRPLLEEDISACFKKVGTLPLDINFDKISIVGRPYLGMAALNAFRRDAYAAYAGHITDKHRTALAGTLKAPRIDGGDCGKKAVMCRDLSGVSADIGILKPDDYSGDLKALTKGFGGQKFLYLPAYLSGDEIAKIKGACSLFDGVYCDGTYGVALARELNKPLFAGVGFNVSNTFAAEWLQKNAQYFCVSKELTVKESASLGSDNAFALSAGGIKVMDLEYCPFSRTCKSCDMRGVYTVTDEAGRKFPLRRYKTGLCRFELYNCAYLGEESGPFGALADFTVLDAPRLSADFFAGRSIKHLLPAVTRGHFISPVL
;
A
#
# COMPACT_ATOMS: atom_id res chain seq x y z
N MET A 1 -6.20 13.98 -17.45
CA MET A 1 -7.38 13.55 -16.67
C MET A 1 -6.85 12.74 -15.50
N CYS A 2 -7.32 12.97 -14.26
CA CYS A 2 -6.82 12.24 -13.08
C CYS A 2 -7.56 10.91 -12.92
N GLU A 3 -6.93 9.95 -12.26
CA GLU A 3 -7.46 8.61 -12.02
C GLU A 3 -7.81 8.42 -10.53
N ILE A 4 -9.02 7.96 -10.21
CA ILE A 4 -9.37 7.37 -8.92
C ILE A 4 -9.12 5.87 -9.00
N LEU A 5 -8.13 5.39 -8.24
CA LEU A 5 -7.76 3.98 -8.16
C LEU A 5 -8.35 3.35 -6.89
N ALA A 6 -9.35 2.49 -7.07
CA ALA A 6 -10.11 1.88 -5.98
C ALA A 6 -9.62 0.47 -5.62
N PRO A 7 -9.71 0.06 -4.34
CA PRO A 7 -9.32 -1.27 -3.91
C PRO A 7 -10.39 -2.31 -4.24
N ALA A 8 -9.97 -3.51 -4.67
CA ALA A 8 -10.82 -4.67 -4.79
C ALA A 8 -10.20 -5.86 -4.03
N GLY A 9 -10.79 -6.24 -2.90
CA GLY A 9 -10.37 -7.38 -2.09
C GLY A 9 -11.09 -8.68 -2.45
N ASP A 10 -12.25 -8.53 -3.09
CA ASP A 10 -13.15 -9.57 -3.59
C ASP A 10 -13.96 -9.04 -4.76
N LYS A 11 -14.76 -9.91 -5.40
CA LYS A 11 -15.60 -9.57 -6.55
C LYS A 11 -16.63 -8.48 -6.22
N ASN A 12 -17.26 -8.53 -5.04
CA ASN A 12 -18.28 -7.55 -4.65
C ASN A 12 -17.66 -6.15 -4.50
N SER A 13 -16.47 -6.07 -3.93
CA SER A 13 -15.71 -4.81 -3.82
C SER A 13 -15.29 -4.28 -5.20
N ALA A 14 -14.92 -5.16 -6.14
CA ALA A 14 -14.62 -4.78 -7.52
C ALA A 14 -15.84 -4.17 -8.22
N TYR A 15 -16.99 -4.84 -8.15
CA TYR A 15 -18.24 -4.32 -8.70
C TYR A 15 -18.66 -3.02 -8.05
N ALA A 16 -18.57 -2.92 -6.72
CA ALA A 16 -18.88 -1.68 -6.00
C ALA A 16 -18.00 -0.51 -6.45
N ALA A 17 -16.69 -0.73 -6.62
CA ALA A 17 -15.75 0.27 -7.13
C ALA A 17 -16.12 0.76 -8.53
N ILE A 18 -16.30 -0.17 -9.47
CA ILE A 18 -16.63 0.13 -10.88
C ILE A 18 -17.96 0.86 -10.97
N ASN A 19 -18.99 0.36 -10.27
CA ASN A 19 -20.33 0.95 -10.30
C ASN A 19 -20.41 2.33 -9.64
N SER A 20 -19.51 2.62 -8.70
CA SER A 20 -19.39 3.96 -8.06
C SER A 20 -18.54 4.94 -8.87
N GLY A 21 -18.02 4.54 -10.04
CA GLY A 21 -17.33 5.42 -10.98
C GLY A 21 -15.81 5.48 -10.85
N ALA A 22 -15.17 4.46 -10.27
CA ALA A 22 -13.72 4.33 -10.30
C ALA A 22 -13.18 4.34 -11.74
N ASP A 23 -12.01 4.96 -11.95
CA ASP A 23 -11.32 4.99 -13.23
C ASP A 23 -10.36 3.80 -13.39
N ALA A 24 -9.91 3.27 -12.27
CA ALA A 24 -9.14 2.03 -12.19
C ALA A 24 -9.42 1.30 -10.88
N ILE A 25 -9.17 0.00 -10.86
CA ILE A 25 -9.20 -0.82 -9.66
C ILE A 25 -7.85 -1.53 -9.49
N TYR A 26 -7.46 -1.79 -8.23
CA TYR A 26 -6.33 -2.67 -7.97
C TYR A 26 -6.73 -3.84 -7.09
N LEU A 27 -6.27 -5.01 -7.46
CA LEU A 27 -6.59 -6.27 -6.81
C LEU A 27 -5.32 -7.11 -6.60
N GLY A 28 -5.39 -8.18 -5.83
CA GLY A 28 -4.29 -9.10 -5.61
C GLY A 28 -4.67 -10.50 -6.02
N LEU A 29 -3.69 -11.27 -6.48
CA LEU A 29 -3.83 -12.71 -6.65
C LEU A 29 -3.74 -13.43 -5.30
N LYS A 30 -4.17 -14.70 -5.26
CA LYS A 30 -4.04 -15.55 -4.06
C LYS A 30 -2.58 -15.73 -3.62
N GLN A 31 -1.64 -15.55 -4.55
CA GLN A 31 -0.19 -15.54 -4.30
C GLN A 31 0.40 -14.14 -4.51
N PHE A 32 1.56 -13.87 -3.91
CA PHE A 32 2.38 -12.65 -4.09
C PHE A 32 1.68 -11.33 -3.76
N SER A 33 0.66 -11.34 -2.91
CA SER A 33 -0.10 -10.15 -2.54
C SER A 33 0.17 -9.71 -1.10
N ALA A 34 0.50 -8.42 -0.91
CA ALA A 34 0.73 -7.81 0.41
C ALA A 34 -0.53 -7.74 1.31
N ARG A 35 -1.67 -8.23 0.86
CA ARG A 35 -2.91 -8.43 1.63
C ARG A 35 -3.37 -9.87 1.50
N SER A 36 -2.54 -10.81 1.95
CA SER A 36 -2.83 -12.25 1.86
C SER A 36 -4.09 -12.69 2.63
N SER A 37 -4.54 -11.88 3.60
CA SER A 37 -5.79 -12.12 4.35
C SER A 37 -7.05 -11.62 3.63
N ALA A 38 -6.95 -10.90 2.50
CA ALA A 38 -8.09 -10.63 1.64
C ALA A 38 -8.47 -11.92 0.87
N GLN A 39 -9.68 -12.00 0.34
CA GLN A 39 -10.12 -13.16 -0.44
C GLN A 39 -9.22 -13.35 -1.68
N ASN A 40 -8.82 -12.21 -2.30
CA ASN A 40 -8.01 -12.18 -3.52
C ASN A 40 -8.63 -12.97 -4.68
N PHE A 41 -7.98 -12.98 -5.84
CA PHE A 41 -8.54 -13.51 -7.07
C PHE A 41 -7.70 -14.68 -7.61
N ASP A 42 -8.36 -15.68 -8.16
CA ASP A 42 -7.73 -16.64 -9.06
C ASP A 42 -7.82 -16.13 -10.52
N SER A 43 -7.23 -16.88 -11.44
CA SER A 43 -7.15 -16.50 -12.87
C SER A 43 -8.53 -16.34 -13.53
N ARG A 44 -9.49 -17.18 -13.17
CA ARG A 44 -10.87 -17.11 -13.69
C ARG A 44 -11.59 -15.87 -13.17
N GLU A 45 -11.52 -15.62 -11.87
CA GLU A 45 -12.11 -14.44 -11.23
C GLU A 45 -11.45 -13.15 -11.73
N LEU A 46 -10.12 -13.17 -11.95
CA LEU A 46 -9.40 -12.05 -12.53
C LEU A 46 -9.92 -11.72 -13.94
N LYS A 47 -10.05 -12.74 -14.82
CA LYS A 47 -10.57 -12.53 -16.18
C LYS A 47 -11.99 -11.98 -16.18
N GLU A 48 -12.87 -12.51 -15.32
CA GLU A 48 -14.24 -12.01 -15.17
C GLU A 48 -14.28 -10.52 -14.79
N ILE A 49 -13.44 -10.11 -13.86
CA ILE A 49 -13.39 -8.70 -13.44
C ILE A 49 -12.76 -7.81 -14.51
N ILE A 50 -11.73 -8.27 -15.21
CA ILE A 50 -11.12 -7.55 -16.33
C ILE A 50 -12.18 -7.30 -17.42
N ASP A 51 -12.97 -8.31 -17.76
CA ASP A 51 -14.02 -8.20 -18.77
C ASP A 51 -15.10 -7.21 -18.36
N TYR A 52 -15.56 -7.31 -17.11
CA TYR A 52 -16.54 -6.36 -16.59
C TYR A 52 -15.99 -4.92 -16.54
N ALA A 53 -14.76 -4.72 -16.10
CA ALA A 53 -14.11 -3.42 -16.06
C ALA A 53 -13.94 -2.82 -17.46
N ALA A 54 -13.60 -3.65 -18.45
CA ALA A 54 -13.42 -3.24 -19.84
C ALA A 54 -14.69 -2.64 -20.45
N LEU A 55 -15.88 -3.14 -20.09
CA LEU A 55 -17.16 -2.57 -20.55
C LEU A 55 -17.29 -1.07 -20.22
N PHE A 56 -16.64 -0.61 -19.14
CA PHE A 56 -16.69 0.77 -18.68
C PHE A 56 -15.39 1.55 -18.93
N GLY A 57 -14.41 0.96 -19.59
CA GLY A 57 -13.08 1.54 -19.77
C GLY A 57 -12.30 1.66 -18.47
N VAL A 58 -12.64 0.90 -17.42
CA VAL A 58 -11.94 0.89 -16.13
C VAL A 58 -10.69 0.00 -16.22
N ARG A 59 -9.55 0.52 -15.78
CA ARG A 59 -8.28 -0.21 -15.79
C ARG A 59 -8.18 -1.17 -14.60
N VAL A 60 -7.49 -2.29 -14.79
CA VAL A 60 -7.27 -3.30 -13.75
C VAL A 60 -5.77 -3.45 -13.49
N HIS A 61 -5.32 -3.07 -12.29
CA HIS A 61 -3.93 -3.19 -11.87
C HIS A 61 -3.77 -4.38 -10.92
N VAL A 62 -2.88 -5.30 -11.24
CA VAL A 62 -2.65 -6.51 -10.41
C VAL A 62 -1.50 -6.25 -9.45
N ALA A 63 -1.78 -6.31 -8.15
CA ALA A 63 -0.81 -6.08 -7.09
C ALA A 63 -0.08 -7.38 -6.71
N MET A 64 1.17 -7.50 -7.15
CA MET A 64 2.13 -8.55 -6.83
C MET A 64 3.30 -7.94 -6.04
N ASN A 65 2.97 -7.32 -4.91
CA ASN A 65 3.82 -6.38 -4.19
C ASN A 65 4.32 -6.94 -2.85
N THR A 66 4.71 -8.19 -2.84
CA THR A 66 5.44 -8.82 -1.73
C THR A 66 6.92 -8.92 -2.04
N LEU A 67 7.73 -9.05 -1.00
CA LEU A 67 9.13 -9.43 -1.13
C LEU A 67 9.22 -10.84 -1.72
N VAL A 68 9.98 -11.02 -2.80
CA VAL A 68 10.11 -12.29 -3.53
C VAL A 68 11.42 -12.96 -3.11
N LYS A 69 11.34 -14.16 -2.53
CA LYS A 69 12.51 -14.98 -2.21
C LYS A 69 13.03 -15.72 -3.44
N GLN A 70 14.26 -16.19 -3.40
CA GLN A 70 14.92 -16.83 -4.54
C GLN A 70 14.15 -18.03 -5.10
N ASP A 71 13.60 -18.87 -4.25
CA ASP A 71 12.82 -20.06 -4.61
C ASP A 71 11.43 -19.74 -5.18
N GLU A 72 10.96 -18.51 -5.00
CA GLU A 72 9.65 -18.05 -5.49
C GLU A 72 9.74 -17.34 -6.86
N VAL A 73 10.94 -17.01 -7.33
CA VAL A 73 11.14 -16.15 -8.51
C VAL A 73 10.45 -16.72 -9.76
N GLU A 74 10.61 -18.02 -10.04
CA GLU A 74 10.01 -18.64 -11.24
C GLU A 74 8.47 -18.59 -11.20
N GLY A 75 7.89 -18.93 -10.04
CA GLY A 75 6.43 -18.85 -9.83
C GLY A 75 5.91 -17.42 -9.92
N PHE A 76 6.68 -16.45 -9.41
CA PHE A 76 6.34 -15.04 -9.50
C PHE A 76 6.30 -14.55 -10.96
N ILE A 77 7.31 -14.87 -11.74
CA ILE A 77 7.40 -14.49 -13.17
C ILE A 77 6.26 -15.13 -13.97
N ALA A 78 5.96 -16.40 -13.70
CA ALA A 78 4.84 -17.09 -14.35
C ALA A 78 3.50 -16.38 -14.05
N ALA A 79 3.26 -16.00 -12.79
CA ALA A 79 2.06 -15.27 -12.38
C ALA A 79 1.99 -13.85 -12.99
N VAL A 80 3.11 -13.14 -13.13
CA VAL A 80 3.18 -11.83 -13.84
C VAL A 80 2.75 -11.99 -15.29
N LYS A 81 3.30 -12.99 -16.00
CA LYS A 81 2.97 -13.27 -17.40
C LYS A 81 1.50 -13.66 -17.57
N GLU A 82 0.98 -14.51 -16.69
CA GLU A 82 -0.41 -14.92 -16.70
C GLU A 82 -1.35 -13.73 -16.51
N ALA A 83 -1.13 -12.91 -15.46
CA ALA A 83 -1.96 -11.74 -15.22
C ALA A 83 -1.96 -10.77 -16.42
N TRP A 84 -0.80 -10.57 -17.04
CA TRP A 84 -0.68 -9.75 -18.23
C TRP A 84 -1.41 -10.34 -19.43
N SER A 85 -1.28 -11.64 -19.69
CA SER A 85 -1.97 -12.32 -20.81
C SER A 85 -3.48 -12.31 -20.66
N LEU A 86 -4.00 -12.34 -19.43
CA LEU A 86 -5.43 -12.22 -19.14
C LEU A 86 -5.99 -10.81 -19.36
N GLY A 87 -5.11 -9.80 -19.59
CA GLY A 87 -5.50 -8.44 -19.92
C GLY A 87 -5.37 -7.43 -18.80
N ALA A 88 -4.58 -7.70 -17.74
CA ALA A 88 -4.25 -6.70 -16.73
C ALA A 88 -3.60 -5.47 -17.36
N ASP A 89 -3.99 -4.27 -16.95
CA ASP A 89 -3.48 -3.01 -17.52
C ASP A 89 -2.13 -2.59 -16.92
N ALA A 90 -1.79 -3.05 -15.71
CA ALA A 90 -0.48 -2.88 -15.09
C ALA A 90 -0.23 -3.92 -14.00
N ILE A 91 1.06 -4.19 -13.73
CA ILE A 91 1.51 -5.02 -12.61
C ILE A 91 2.20 -4.12 -11.58
N ILE A 92 1.74 -4.16 -10.32
CA ILE A 92 2.32 -3.40 -9.22
C ILE A 92 3.32 -4.30 -8.48
N MET A 93 4.62 -3.97 -8.55
CA MET A 93 5.71 -4.76 -7.95
C MET A 93 6.41 -3.99 -6.83
N GLN A 94 6.92 -4.70 -5.81
CA GLN A 94 7.77 -4.14 -4.76
C GLN A 94 9.25 -4.19 -5.16
N ASP A 95 9.69 -5.31 -5.73
CA ASP A 95 11.10 -5.56 -6.03
C ASP A 95 11.54 -4.76 -7.25
N LEU A 96 12.33 -3.72 -6.99
CA LEU A 96 12.85 -2.79 -7.99
C LEU A 96 13.76 -3.49 -9.00
N PHE A 97 14.61 -4.41 -8.52
CA PHE A 97 15.62 -5.08 -9.36
C PHE A 97 15.01 -6.20 -10.21
N LEU A 98 14.08 -6.97 -9.62
CA LEU A 98 13.32 -7.98 -10.36
C LEU A 98 12.41 -7.29 -11.40
N GLY A 99 11.80 -6.15 -11.07
CA GLY A 99 11.03 -5.34 -12.02
C GLY A 99 11.87 -4.87 -13.21
N ARG A 100 13.09 -4.37 -12.95
CA ARG A 100 14.07 -4.05 -14.02
C ARG A 100 14.37 -5.24 -14.91
N ALA A 101 14.53 -6.42 -14.34
CA ALA A 101 14.80 -7.63 -15.11
C ALA A 101 13.60 -8.05 -15.96
N VAL A 102 12.38 -7.96 -15.41
CA VAL A 102 11.13 -8.20 -16.15
C VAL A 102 10.99 -7.22 -17.30
N HIS A 103 11.21 -5.92 -17.08
CA HIS A 103 11.12 -4.90 -18.12
C HIS A 103 12.13 -5.12 -19.28
N LYS A 104 13.34 -5.59 -18.99
CA LYS A 104 14.34 -5.89 -20.02
C LYS A 104 13.93 -7.02 -20.96
N VAL A 105 13.20 -8.01 -20.45
CA VAL A 105 12.82 -9.21 -21.22
C VAL A 105 11.43 -9.08 -21.83
N CYS A 106 10.55 -8.34 -21.17
CA CYS A 106 9.15 -8.13 -21.55
C CYS A 106 8.81 -6.63 -21.40
N PRO A 107 9.35 -5.74 -22.25
CA PRO A 107 9.17 -4.28 -22.11
C PRO A 107 7.73 -3.82 -22.31
N GLU A 108 6.88 -4.65 -22.90
CA GLU A 108 5.45 -4.40 -23.09
C GLU A 108 4.64 -4.49 -21.80
N ILE A 109 5.15 -5.16 -20.75
CA ILE A 109 4.48 -5.20 -19.45
C ILE A 109 4.58 -3.84 -18.78
N VAL A 110 3.44 -3.22 -18.52
CA VAL A 110 3.38 -1.96 -17.78
C VAL A 110 3.64 -2.24 -16.29
N LEU A 111 4.74 -1.71 -15.77
CA LEU A 111 5.16 -1.89 -14.38
C LEU A 111 4.94 -0.63 -13.56
N HIS A 112 4.26 -0.76 -12.44
CA HIS A 112 4.12 0.27 -11.41
C HIS A 112 4.92 -0.12 -10.17
N LEU A 113 5.79 0.78 -9.69
CA LEU A 113 6.56 0.52 -8.48
C LEU A 113 5.72 0.76 -7.23
N SER A 114 5.60 -0.28 -6.42
CA SER A 114 4.77 -0.27 -5.20
C SER A 114 5.29 0.73 -4.16
N THR A 115 4.38 1.27 -3.35
CA THR A 115 4.72 2.02 -2.13
C THR A 115 5.66 1.26 -1.19
N GLN A 116 5.65 -0.07 -1.23
CA GLN A 116 6.57 -0.91 -0.46
C GLN A 116 8.04 -0.76 -0.87
N ALA A 117 8.34 -0.18 -2.04
CA ALA A 117 9.70 0.16 -2.44
C ALA A 117 10.22 1.46 -1.80
N GLY A 118 9.37 2.22 -1.09
CA GLY A 118 9.75 3.39 -0.31
C GLY A 118 10.19 4.61 -1.12
N VAL A 119 9.69 4.82 -2.34
CA VAL A 119 10.01 6.03 -3.11
C VAL A 119 9.39 7.25 -2.46
N CYS A 120 10.23 8.22 -2.08
CA CYS A 120 9.82 9.41 -1.33
C CYS A 120 10.51 10.71 -1.79
N ASN A 121 11.43 10.64 -2.75
CA ASN A 121 12.17 11.78 -3.26
C ASN A 121 12.54 11.60 -4.74
N GLU A 122 13.11 12.64 -5.36
CA GLU A 122 13.48 12.67 -6.78
C GLU A 122 14.52 11.63 -7.19
N TYR A 123 15.42 11.23 -6.28
CA TYR A 123 16.45 10.22 -6.55
C TYR A 123 15.85 8.82 -6.72
N GLY A 124 14.93 8.44 -5.81
CA GLY A 124 14.20 7.18 -5.92
C GLY A 124 13.29 7.13 -7.15
N ALA A 125 12.65 8.25 -7.49
CA ALA A 125 11.81 8.37 -8.68
C ALA A 125 12.62 8.25 -9.99
N SER A 126 13.79 8.89 -10.05
CA SER A 126 14.71 8.81 -11.21
C SER A 126 15.21 7.39 -11.43
N LEU A 127 15.58 6.69 -10.35
CA LEU A 127 16.02 5.29 -10.42
C LEU A 127 14.87 4.37 -10.89
N ALA A 128 13.64 4.58 -10.39
CA ALA A 128 12.48 3.80 -10.83
C ALA A 128 12.24 3.97 -12.35
N LYS A 129 12.32 5.20 -12.85
CA LYS A 129 12.21 5.50 -14.28
C LYS A 129 13.34 4.85 -15.11
N GLU A 130 14.59 4.94 -14.63
CA GLU A 130 15.76 4.28 -15.25
C GLU A 130 15.55 2.77 -15.36
N PHE A 131 14.88 2.16 -14.39
CA PHE A 131 14.64 0.73 -14.33
C PHE A 131 13.40 0.26 -15.11
N GLY A 132 12.72 1.18 -15.80
CA GLY A 132 11.62 0.86 -16.73
C GLY A 132 10.24 0.84 -16.08
N PHE A 133 10.09 1.35 -14.86
CA PHE A 133 8.76 1.56 -14.30
C PHE A 133 8.10 2.78 -14.96
N SER A 134 6.82 2.66 -15.29
CA SER A 134 6.01 3.75 -15.87
C SER A 134 5.39 4.66 -14.82
N ARG A 135 5.18 4.12 -13.58
CA ARG A 135 4.56 4.84 -12.48
C ARG A 135 5.23 4.47 -11.16
N VAL A 136 5.29 5.43 -10.23
CA VAL A 136 5.64 5.19 -8.83
C VAL A 136 4.43 5.45 -7.91
N ILE A 137 4.19 4.52 -6.98
CA ILE A 137 3.24 4.69 -5.89
C ILE A 137 4.04 5.16 -4.69
N LEU A 138 3.93 6.44 -4.36
CA LEU A 138 4.79 7.06 -3.35
C LEU A 138 4.60 6.46 -1.97
N ALA A 139 5.65 6.53 -1.17
CA ALA A 139 5.56 6.31 0.26
C ALA A 139 4.55 7.30 0.87
N ARG A 140 3.76 6.83 1.84
CA ARG A 140 2.70 7.65 2.48
C ARG A 140 3.25 8.83 3.27
N GLU A 141 4.53 8.83 3.50
CA GLU A 141 5.32 9.80 4.25
C GLU A 141 5.85 10.95 3.38
N THR A 142 5.74 10.82 2.05
CA THR A 142 6.29 11.79 1.08
C THR A 142 5.66 13.17 1.25
N ALA A 143 6.48 14.19 1.46
CA ALA A 143 6.04 15.56 1.61
C ALA A 143 5.55 16.16 0.28
N LEU A 144 4.61 17.11 0.34
CA LEU A 144 4.03 17.76 -0.85
C LEU A 144 5.09 18.37 -1.78
N GLU A 145 6.14 18.96 -1.23
CA GLU A 145 7.21 19.57 -2.04
C GLU A 145 8.03 18.52 -2.80
N ASP A 146 8.24 17.33 -2.23
CA ASP A 146 8.86 16.22 -2.95
C ASP A 146 7.91 15.62 -4.00
N ILE A 147 6.60 15.53 -3.70
CA ILE A 147 5.59 15.12 -4.69
C ILE A 147 5.66 16.00 -5.93
N LYS A 148 5.70 17.33 -5.78
CA LYS A 148 5.83 18.30 -6.90
C LYS A 148 7.10 18.09 -7.74
N LYS A 149 8.19 17.63 -7.13
CA LYS A 149 9.43 17.32 -7.86
C LYS A 149 9.32 15.99 -8.61
N ILE A 150 8.80 14.97 -7.94
CA ILE A 150 8.65 13.61 -8.48
C ILE A 150 7.69 13.57 -9.67
N THR A 151 6.57 14.30 -9.63
CA THR A 151 5.58 14.35 -10.73
C THR A 151 6.15 14.86 -12.05
N LYS A 152 7.26 15.60 -12.02
CA LYS A 152 7.99 16.05 -13.22
C LYS A 152 8.90 14.99 -13.83
N ILE A 153 9.17 13.91 -13.10
CA ILE A 153 10.10 12.85 -13.48
C ILE A 153 9.35 11.63 -14.05
N ILE A 154 8.31 11.19 -13.34
CA ILE A 154 7.59 9.95 -13.61
C ILE A 154 6.12 10.09 -13.22
N GLU A 155 5.23 9.33 -13.87
CA GLU A 155 3.83 9.27 -13.46
C GLU A 155 3.70 8.85 -12.00
N THR A 156 2.88 9.59 -11.24
CA THR A 156 2.88 9.51 -9.78
C THR A 156 1.50 9.17 -9.25
N GLU A 157 1.47 8.22 -8.33
CA GLU A 157 0.28 7.77 -7.60
C GLU A 157 0.47 8.02 -6.10
N VAL A 158 -0.56 8.58 -5.43
CA VAL A 158 -0.54 8.85 -3.99
C VAL A 158 -1.77 8.29 -3.30
N PHE A 159 -1.62 7.87 -2.04
CA PHE A 159 -2.78 7.51 -1.21
C PHE A 159 -3.54 8.74 -0.76
N VAL A 160 -4.87 8.70 -0.88
CA VAL A 160 -5.77 9.79 -0.46
C VAL A 160 -6.73 9.37 0.63
N GLN A 161 -6.99 8.08 0.80
CA GLN A 161 -7.97 7.55 1.75
C GLN A 161 -7.53 6.22 2.33
N GLY A 162 -7.84 5.99 3.63
CA GLY A 162 -7.80 4.70 4.28
C GLY A 162 -6.64 4.51 5.25
N ALA A 163 -6.34 3.27 5.60
CA ALA A 163 -5.42 2.95 6.68
C ALA A 163 -3.98 3.41 6.41
N LEU A 164 -3.41 4.16 7.36
CA LEU A 164 -1.99 4.47 7.39
C LEU A 164 -1.20 3.36 8.10
N CYS A 165 -0.02 3.04 7.57
CA CYS A 165 1.00 2.32 8.31
C CYS A 165 1.70 3.27 9.28
N THR A 166 2.16 2.75 10.42
CA THR A 166 2.91 3.52 11.40
C THR A 166 4.39 3.62 11.04
N CYS A 167 4.91 2.63 10.33
CA CYS A 167 6.30 2.57 9.89
C CYS A 167 6.42 3.08 8.45
N PHE A 168 7.56 3.67 8.12
CA PHE A 168 7.92 4.02 6.75
C PHE A 168 7.68 2.85 5.80
N SER A 169 7.12 3.14 4.66
CA SER A 169 6.66 2.16 3.68
C SER A 169 7.79 1.19 3.28
N GLY A 170 7.53 -0.13 3.40
CA GLY A 170 8.49 -1.19 3.10
C GLY A 170 9.52 -1.52 4.21
N GLN A 171 9.61 -0.74 5.29
CA GLN A 171 10.62 -0.89 6.33
C GLN A 171 10.08 -1.45 7.66
N CYS A 172 8.88 -2.05 7.64
CA CYS A 172 8.27 -2.60 8.86
C CYS A 172 8.59 -4.07 9.07
N TYR A 173 9.32 -4.36 10.12
CA TYR A 173 9.70 -5.72 10.53
C TYR A 173 9.14 -6.10 11.92
N LEU A 174 8.36 -5.22 12.57
CA LEU A 174 7.87 -5.48 13.94
C LEU A 174 7.04 -6.76 14.02
N SER A 175 6.13 -7.00 13.07
CA SER A 175 5.29 -8.22 13.05
C SER A 175 6.10 -9.48 12.73
N SER A 176 7.16 -9.35 11.94
CA SER A 176 8.10 -10.39 11.58
C SER A 176 8.88 -10.87 12.82
N PHE A 177 9.56 -9.95 13.49
CA PHE A 177 10.38 -10.28 14.68
C PHE A 177 9.57 -10.56 15.95
N ALA A 178 8.33 -10.05 16.05
CA ALA A 178 7.45 -10.33 17.18
C ALA A 178 6.73 -11.69 17.09
N GLY A 179 6.63 -12.31 15.91
CA GLY A 179 5.85 -13.54 15.75
C GLY A 179 5.96 -14.22 14.38
N GLY A 180 7.04 -14.00 13.62
CA GLY A 180 7.32 -14.70 12.36
C GLY A 180 6.44 -14.28 11.17
N ASN A 181 5.56 -13.26 11.33
CA ASN A 181 4.59 -12.86 10.31
C ASN A 181 5.06 -11.59 9.59
N SER A 182 5.71 -11.73 8.43
CA SER A 182 6.27 -10.59 7.70
C SER A 182 5.19 -9.66 7.10
N GLY A 183 5.31 -8.36 7.40
CA GLY A 183 4.52 -7.31 6.75
C GLY A 183 4.88 -7.13 5.27
N ASN A 184 6.14 -7.33 4.92
CA ASN A 184 6.65 -7.26 3.55
C ASN A 184 6.22 -8.46 2.68
N ARG A 185 5.70 -9.52 3.33
CA ARG A 185 5.15 -10.72 2.67
C ARG A 185 3.63 -10.86 2.85
N GLY A 186 2.97 -9.79 3.29
CA GLY A 186 1.52 -9.72 3.38
C GLY A 186 0.89 -10.39 4.61
N LYS A 187 1.68 -10.82 5.59
CA LYS A 187 1.22 -11.58 6.79
C LYS A 187 1.13 -10.73 8.06
N CYS A 188 1.24 -9.41 7.96
CA CYS A 188 1.25 -8.50 9.12
C CYS A 188 0.08 -8.72 10.08
N LYS A 189 0.38 -8.94 11.37
CA LYS A 189 -0.61 -9.08 12.46
C LYS A 189 -0.91 -7.76 13.18
N GLN A 190 -0.46 -6.62 12.62
CA GLN A 190 -0.71 -5.26 13.12
C GLN A 190 -0.33 -5.05 14.60
N PRO A 191 0.86 -5.44 15.07
CA PRO A 191 1.26 -5.22 16.47
C PRO A 191 1.27 -3.74 16.84
N CYS A 192 1.51 -2.83 15.90
CA CYS A 192 1.44 -1.38 16.09
C CYS A 192 0.06 -0.85 16.54
N ARG A 193 -0.99 -1.69 16.45
CA ARG A 193 -2.37 -1.36 16.87
C ARG A 193 -2.72 -1.92 18.25
N LYS A 194 -1.72 -2.32 19.04
CA LYS A 194 -1.87 -2.74 20.43
C LYS A 194 -1.57 -1.60 21.40
N LEU A 195 -1.80 -1.85 22.69
CA LEU A 195 -1.50 -0.91 23.74
C LEU A 195 0.00 -0.90 24.06
N TYR A 196 0.55 0.28 24.23
CA TYR A 196 1.92 0.51 24.63
C TYR A 196 1.98 1.64 25.67
N SER A 197 2.93 1.54 26.59
CA SER A 197 3.39 2.66 27.39
C SER A 197 4.77 3.11 26.93
N ILE A 198 5.14 4.39 27.20
CA ILE A 198 6.47 4.93 26.91
C ILE A 198 6.98 5.59 28.18
N ASP A 199 8.25 5.39 28.52
CA ASP A 199 8.90 5.94 29.72
C ASP A 199 9.14 7.46 29.63
N ARG A 200 8.06 8.19 29.36
CA ARG A 200 8.01 9.65 29.26
C ARG A 200 6.80 10.19 30.00
N ALA A 201 6.96 11.34 30.68
CA ALA A 201 5.89 11.99 31.40
C ALA A 201 4.60 12.17 30.55
N GLY A 202 3.49 11.63 31.04
CA GLY A 202 2.18 11.61 30.37
C GLY A 202 1.99 10.49 29.35
N TYR A 203 2.95 9.57 29.22
CA TYR A 203 2.89 8.44 28.28
C TYR A 203 3.04 7.08 28.98
N GLU A 204 3.14 7.05 30.31
CA GLU A 204 3.37 5.85 31.12
C GLU A 204 2.15 4.90 31.14
N SER A 205 0.94 5.44 31.02
CA SER A 205 -0.27 4.62 30.92
C SER A 205 -0.40 3.96 29.56
N PRO A 206 -0.83 2.67 29.49
CA PRO A 206 -1.06 1.99 28.21
C PRO A 206 -2.11 2.71 27.34
N ALA A 207 -1.78 2.95 26.08
CA ALA A 207 -2.69 3.48 25.06
C ALA A 207 -2.20 3.04 23.66
N TYR A 208 -2.96 3.33 22.60
CA TYR A 208 -2.54 3.05 21.22
C TYR A 208 -1.49 4.07 20.74
N ARG A 209 -0.33 4.11 21.42
CA ARG A 209 0.71 5.14 21.34
C ARG A 209 1.33 5.36 19.97
N ILE A 210 1.36 4.30 19.15
CA ILE A 210 1.96 4.30 17.81
C ILE A 210 0.96 3.93 16.72
N SER A 211 -0.35 4.09 16.98
CA SER A 211 -1.43 3.77 16.05
C SER A 211 -1.89 5.01 15.31
N PRO A 212 -1.56 5.21 14.01
CA PRO A 212 -2.08 6.35 13.26
C PRO A 212 -3.59 6.25 13.02
N SER A 213 -4.25 7.41 12.94
CA SER A 213 -5.59 7.57 12.38
C SER A 213 -5.61 7.14 10.91
N ASP A 214 -6.79 6.88 10.37
CA ASP A 214 -6.91 6.64 8.94
C ASP A 214 -6.76 7.96 8.15
N LEU A 215 -6.16 7.87 6.98
CA LEU A 215 -5.98 8.99 6.05
C LEU A 215 -7.32 9.39 5.44
N SER A 216 -7.56 10.68 5.35
CA SER A 216 -8.50 11.28 4.41
C SER A 216 -8.00 12.68 4.06
N VAL A 217 -7.54 12.88 2.83
CA VAL A 217 -7.04 14.18 2.39
C VAL A 217 -8.18 15.17 2.09
N GLY A 218 -9.41 14.68 1.91
CA GLY A 218 -10.57 15.52 1.63
C GLY A 218 -10.34 16.45 0.44
N ARG A 219 -10.62 17.74 0.62
CA ARG A 219 -10.44 18.76 -0.43
C ARG A 219 -8.99 18.99 -0.84
N ASP A 220 -8.01 18.58 -0.04
CA ASP A 220 -6.60 18.66 -0.43
C ASP A 220 -6.24 17.76 -1.63
N ILE A 221 -7.16 16.90 -2.09
CA ILE A 221 -7.00 16.17 -3.37
C ILE A 221 -6.78 17.14 -4.53
N ILE A 222 -7.37 18.33 -4.49
CA ILE A 222 -7.17 19.37 -5.53
C ILE A 222 -5.73 19.89 -5.50
N THR A 223 -5.17 20.13 -4.30
CA THR A 223 -3.75 20.51 -4.14
C THR A 223 -2.82 19.45 -4.70
N LEU A 224 -3.12 18.16 -4.46
CA LEU A 224 -2.34 17.06 -5.02
C LEU A 224 -2.49 16.96 -6.54
N LYS A 225 -3.68 17.20 -7.09
CA LYS A 225 -3.92 17.30 -8.53
C LYS A 225 -3.10 18.40 -9.16
N ASP A 226 -3.10 19.59 -8.54
CA ASP A 226 -2.36 20.76 -9.02
C ASP A 226 -0.84 20.56 -8.89
N ALA A 227 -0.39 19.71 -7.96
CA ALA A 227 0.98 19.26 -7.85
C ALA A 227 1.39 18.27 -8.96
N GLY A 228 0.48 17.86 -9.86
CA GLY A 228 0.75 16.98 -10.99
C GLY A 228 0.53 15.50 -10.71
N VAL A 229 -0.09 15.13 -9.57
CA VAL A 229 -0.44 13.74 -9.28
C VAL A 229 -1.46 13.21 -10.28
N TYR A 230 -1.15 12.07 -10.88
CA TYR A 230 -2.02 11.44 -11.88
C TYR A 230 -3.06 10.52 -11.25
N SER A 231 -2.66 9.69 -10.28
CA SER A 231 -3.52 8.65 -9.69
C SER A 231 -3.70 8.83 -8.18
N PHE A 232 -4.97 8.81 -7.76
CA PHE A 232 -5.40 8.95 -6.37
C PHE A 232 -5.88 7.61 -5.83
N LYS A 233 -5.06 6.99 -4.96
CA LYS A 233 -5.29 5.64 -4.47
C LYS A 233 -6.06 5.60 -3.17
N ILE A 234 -7.11 4.79 -3.15
CA ILE A 234 -7.88 4.46 -1.95
C ILE A 234 -7.32 3.15 -1.36
N GLU A 235 -6.86 3.17 -0.10
CA GLU A 235 -6.49 1.93 0.62
C GLU A 235 -7.74 1.27 1.18
N GLY A 236 -7.90 -0.06 0.98
CA GLY A 236 -9.08 -0.72 1.48
C GLY A 236 -9.35 -2.14 1.00
N ARG A 237 -8.36 -2.92 0.50
CA ARG A 237 -8.60 -4.30 0.02
C ARG A 237 -9.17 -5.26 1.08
N MET A 238 -9.06 -4.91 2.36
CA MET A 238 -9.68 -5.66 3.46
C MET A 238 -10.95 -4.97 3.99
N ARG A 239 -11.51 -4.04 3.25
CA ARG A 239 -12.74 -3.31 3.61
C ARG A 239 -13.94 -3.88 2.88
N ARG A 240 -15.13 -3.62 3.44
CA ARG A 240 -16.40 -4.02 2.83
C ARG A 240 -16.70 -3.22 1.56
N PRO A 241 -17.50 -3.76 0.64
CA PRO A 241 -17.89 -3.08 -0.59
C PRO A 241 -18.50 -1.69 -0.36
N GLU A 242 -19.25 -1.49 0.72
CA GLU A 242 -19.88 -0.21 1.06
C GLU A 242 -18.86 0.89 1.33
N TYR A 243 -17.75 0.56 1.99
CA TYR A 243 -16.66 1.51 2.18
C TYR A 243 -16.02 1.89 0.85
N VAL A 244 -15.83 0.92 -0.04
CA VAL A 244 -15.24 1.17 -1.36
C VAL A 244 -16.13 2.11 -2.16
N ALA A 245 -17.45 1.82 -2.20
CA ALA A 245 -18.44 2.66 -2.88
C ALA A 245 -18.45 4.10 -2.31
N ALA A 246 -18.52 4.23 -0.98
CA ALA A 246 -18.52 5.54 -0.32
C ALA A 246 -17.26 6.34 -0.63
N ALA A 247 -16.08 5.71 -0.57
CA ALA A 247 -14.81 6.38 -0.80
C ALA A 247 -14.62 6.81 -2.26
N VAL A 248 -15.00 5.96 -3.23
CA VAL A 248 -14.96 6.30 -4.67
C VAL A 248 -15.88 7.49 -4.95
N SER A 249 -17.15 7.40 -4.53
CA SER A 249 -18.12 8.49 -4.75
C SER A 249 -17.67 9.79 -4.10
N TYR A 250 -17.12 9.73 -2.87
CA TYR A 250 -16.60 10.89 -2.16
C TYR A 250 -15.54 11.64 -2.98
N TYR A 251 -14.54 10.94 -3.49
CA TYR A 251 -13.44 11.58 -4.23
C TYR A 251 -13.81 11.93 -5.68
N LYS A 252 -14.72 11.19 -6.32
CA LYS A 252 -15.25 11.57 -7.65
C LYS A 252 -15.99 12.92 -7.56
N ASN A 253 -16.83 13.11 -6.55
CA ASN A 253 -17.53 14.38 -6.33
C ASN A 253 -16.54 15.51 -6.03
N MET A 254 -15.52 15.28 -5.17
CA MET A 254 -14.50 16.29 -4.89
C MET A 254 -13.75 16.74 -6.16
N LEU A 255 -13.40 15.82 -7.06
CA LEU A 255 -12.70 16.11 -8.30
C LEU A 255 -13.58 16.79 -9.36
N SER A 256 -14.91 16.59 -9.30
CA SER A 256 -15.88 17.31 -10.14
C SER A 256 -16.28 18.68 -9.58
N GLY A 257 -15.79 19.05 -8.40
CA GLY A 257 -16.10 20.32 -7.74
C GLY A 257 -17.33 20.26 -6.84
N GLU A 258 -17.94 19.10 -6.66
CA GLU A 258 -19.07 18.86 -5.78
C GLU A 258 -18.62 18.51 -4.35
N GLU A 259 -19.53 18.54 -3.39
CA GLU A 259 -19.26 18.08 -2.04
C GLU A 259 -19.37 16.55 -1.95
N GLY A 260 -18.36 15.91 -1.33
CA GLY A 260 -18.40 14.49 -1.01
C GLY A 260 -19.15 14.22 0.30
N ASP A 261 -19.84 13.08 0.37
CA ASP A 261 -20.55 12.63 1.59
C ASP A 261 -19.56 12.08 2.62
N LEU A 262 -18.98 12.98 3.44
CA LEU A 262 -18.06 12.61 4.52
C LEU A 262 -18.73 11.77 5.60
N SER A 263 -20.04 11.96 5.85
CA SER A 263 -20.82 11.19 6.80
C SER A 263 -20.88 9.72 6.37
N ALA A 264 -21.25 9.45 5.11
CA ALA A 264 -21.25 8.10 4.56
C ALA A 264 -19.87 7.42 4.70
N LEU A 265 -18.79 8.16 4.40
CA LEU A 265 -17.43 7.65 4.52
C LEU A 265 -17.08 7.29 5.98
N LYS A 266 -17.43 8.15 6.96
CA LYS A 266 -17.20 7.88 8.39
C LYS A 266 -17.99 6.69 8.91
N ARG A 267 -19.25 6.51 8.48
CA ARG A 267 -20.11 5.40 8.89
C ARG A 267 -19.66 4.06 8.34
N THR A 268 -19.10 4.04 7.13
CA THR A 268 -18.61 2.81 6.52
C THR A 268 -17.27 2.36 7.08
N TYR A 269 -16.33 3.27 7.31
CA TYR A 269 -15.11 2.99 8.08
C TYR A 269 -14.33 4.27 8.44
N ASN A 270 -14.02 4.44 9.72
CA ASN A 270 -13.27 5.58 10.24
C ASN A 270 -12.47 5.16 11.49
N ARG A 271 -11.14 5.34 11.49
CA ARG A 271 -10.28 5.17 12.66
C ARG A 271 -9.70 6.53 13.04
N GLY A 272 -9.98 6.98 14.29
CA GLY A 272 -9.38 8.19 14.86
C GLY A 272 -9.87 9.51 14.25
N ASN A 273 -11.00 9.49 13.54
CA ASN A 273 -11.63 10.67 12.93
C ASN A 273 -10.82 11.33 11.81
N TYR A 274 -9.99 10.55 11.12
CA TYR A 274 -9.16 10.94 9.97
C TYR A 274 -8.03 11.94 10.27
N THR A 275 -6.97 11.82 9.50
CA THR A 275 -5.86 12.75 9.40
C THR A 275 -5.59 13.07 7.93
N ARG A 276 -5.00 14.24 7.65
CA ARG A 276 -4.52 14.62 6.32
C ARG A 276 -3.22 13.90 5.91
N GLY A 277 -2.63 13.11 6.83
CA GLY A 277 -1.37 12.41 6.61
C GLY A 277 -0.13 13.30 6.65
N LEU A 278 1.03 12.71 6.31
CA LEU A 278 2.33 13.37 6.43
C LEU A 278 2.68 14.25 5.21
N ALA A 279 1.98 14.09 4.08
CA ALA A 279 2.19 14.95 2.91
C ALA A 279 1.97 16.45 3.23
N PHE A 280 1.05 16.73 4.15
CA PHE A 280 0.74 18.08 4.63
C PHE A 280 1.32 18.37 6.03
N GLY A 281 2.23 17.51 6.50
CA GLY A 281 2.82 17.59 7.84
C GLY A 281 1.96 16.93 8.92
N GLN A 282 2.61 16.51 10.00
CA GLN A 282 1.92 15.87 11.13
C GLN A 282 1.01 16.85 11.86
N ASP A 283 -0.29 16.57 11.91
CA ASP A 283 -1.29 17.28 12.70
C ASP A 283 -1.58 16.56 14.05
N LYS A 284 -2.42 17.18 14.88
CA LYS A 284 -2.82 16.62 16.19
C LYS A 284 -3.69 15.36 16.07
N SER A 285 -4.36 15.15 14.94
CA SER A 285 -5.24 14.01 14.66
C SER A 285 -4.48 12.80 14.12
N PHE A 286 -3.16 12.92 13.88
CA PHE A 286 -2.35 11.88 13.24
C PHE A 286 -2.37 10.56 14.02
N LEU A 287 -2.34 10.58 15.36
CA LEU A 287 -2.39 9.39 16.20
C LEU A 287 -3.78 9.17 16.79
N SER A 288 -4.30 7.94 16.69
CA SER A 288 -5.54 7.48 17.30
C SER A 288 -5.24 6.71 18.58
N SER A 289 -5.10 7.42 19.71
CA SER A 289 -4.74 6.80 20.99
C SER A 289 -5.91 6.15 21.75
N ALA A 290 -7.15 6.50 21.39
CA ALA A 290 -8.35 6.13 22.16
C ALA A 290 -9.00 4.81 21.67
N VAL A 291 -8.91 4.50 20.37
CA VAL A 291 -9.60 3.34 19.78
C VAL A 291 -8.68 2.58 18.84
N GLN A 292 -8.80 1.26 18.86
CA GLN A 292 -8.00 0.39 18.02
C GLN A 292 -8.46 0.38 16.55
N GLY A 293 -9.77 0.35 16.35
CA GLY A 293 -10.40 0.10 15.05
C GLY A 293 -11.39 1.17 14.63
N HIS A 294 -12.46 0.73 13.97
CA HIS A 294 -13.55 1.58 13.51
C HIS A 294 -14.22 2.30 14.65
N ILE A 295 -14.27 3.63 14.60
CA ILE A 295 -14.98 4.46 15.59
C ILE A 295 -16.39 4.83 15.11
N GLY A 296 -16.61 4.95 13.80
CA GLY A 296 -17.86 5.43 13.22
C GLY A 296 -18.01 6.95 13.21
N GLU A 297 -19.24 7.42 13.10
CA GLU A 297 -19.60 8.84 13.14
C GLU A 297 -20.31 9.16 14.45
N PHE A 298 -19.95 10.26 15.10
CA PHE A 298 -20.63 10.73 16.31
C PHE A 298 -22.08 11.11 16.00
N VAL A 299 -23.03 10.57 16.77
CA VAL A 299 -24.46 10.79 16.55
C VAL A 299 -25.21 11.35 17.76
N GLY A 300 -24.62 11.32 18.93
CA GLY A 300 -25.24 11.87 20.12
C GLY A 300 -24.63 11.35 21.43
N THR A 301 -25.31 11.67 22.55
CA THR A 301 -24.90 11.23 23.88
C THR A 301 -26.04 10.45 24.57
N VAL A 302 -25.63 9.56 25.47
CA VAL A 302 -26.58 8.76 26.24
C VAL A 302 -27.22 9.60 27.33
N LYS A 303 -28.55 9.48 27.44
CA LYS A 303 -29.38 9.89 28.59
C LYS A 303 -30.06 8.66 29.18
N VAL A 304 -29.94 8.49 30.49
CA VAL A 304 -30.59 7.41 31.22
C VAL A 304 -31.91 7.91 31.75
N ALA A 305 -33.02 7.31 31.33
CA ALA A 305 -34.37 7.65 31.81
C ALA A 305 -35.18 6.37 32.02
N ASN A 306 -35.83 6.24 33.20
CA ASN A 306 -36.66 5.10 33.56
C ASN A 306 -35.99 3.73 33.33
N GLY A 307 -34.70 3.62 33.65
CA GLY A 307 -33.93 2.38 33.47
C GLY A 307 -33.54 2.04 32.03
N ARG A 308 -33.92 2.87 31.06
CA ARG A 308 -33.56 2.70 29.63
C ARG A 308 -32.50 3.70 29.21
N PHE A 309 -31.73 3.35 28.15
CA PHE A 309 -30.70 4.18 27.57
C PHE A 309 -31.23 4.82 26.28
N ILE A 310 -31.26 6.14 26.26
CA ILE A 310 -31.70 6.94 25.10
C ILE A 310 -30.47 7.64 24.55
N CYS A 311 -30.21 7.50 23.25
CA CYS A 311 -29.28 8.40 22.55
C CYS A 311 -30.04 9.66 22.13
N GLU A 312 -29.65 10.81 22.65
CA GLU A 312 -30.15 12.10 22.18
C GLU A 312 -29.57 12.41 20.81
N SER A 313 -30.42 12.33 19.77
CA SER A 313 -30.00 12.51 18.38
C SER A 313 -31.15 13.01 17.51
N ARG A 314 -30.84 13.83 16.50
CA ARG A 314 -31.79 14.24 15.45
C ARG A 314 -31.82 13.28 14.26
N GLN A 315 -30.89 12.34 14.22
CA GLN A 315 -30.75 11.37 13.12
C GLN A 315 -31.68 10.19 13.36
N LYS A 316 -32.19 9.60 12.28
CA LYS A 316 -33.06 8.42 12.33
C LYS A 316 -32.23 7.16 12.09
N PHE A 317 -32.52 6.14 12.86
CA PHE A 317 -31.91 4.83 12.78
C PHE A 317 -32.98 3.73 12.73
N THR A 318 -32.59 2.54 12.32
CA THR A 318 -33.50 1.41 12.12
C THR A 318 -32.96 0.15 12.77
N ARG A 319 -33.80 -0.87 12.86
CA ARG A 319 -33.39 -2.20 13.34
C ARG A 319 -32.25 -2.75 12.47
N GLY A 320 -31.18 -3.19 13.12
CA GLY A 320 -29.94 -3.65 12.47
C GLY A 320 -28.82 -2.62 12.49
N ASP A 321 -29.11 -1.35 12.85
CA ASP A 321 -28.07 -0.34 13.03
C ASP A 321 -27.28 -0.58 14.32
N GLY A 322 -25.96 -0.44 14.22
CA GLY A 322 -25.01 -0.73 15.27
C GLY A 322 -24.21 0.50 15.70
N PHE A 323 -23.90 0.55 16.99
CA PHE A 323 -23.21 1.69 17.60
C PHE A 323 -22.00 1.23 18.40
N LYS A 324 -21.03 2.13 18.50
CA LYS A 324 -19.91 2.09 19.43
C LYS A 324 -20.13 3.16 20.49
N ILE A 325 -19.95 2.82 21.74
CA ILE A 325 -20.09 3.73 22.86
C ILE A 325 -18.72 4.01 23.48
N LEU A 326 -18.37 5.28 23.60
CA LEU A 326 -17.15 5.75 24.24
C LEU A 326 -17.49 6.39 25.59
N ARG A 327 -16.71 6.06 26.61
CA ARG A 327 -16.72 6.64 27.96
C ARG A 327 -15.35 7.24 28.25
N ASP A 328 -15.31 8.47 28.71
CA ASP A 328 -14.07 9.19 29.06
C ASP A 328 -13.00 9.15 27.92
N GLY A 329 -13.49 9.19 26.68
CA GLY A 329 -12.63 9.18 25.50
C GLY A 329 -12.12 7.80 25.05
N ALA A 330 -12.40 6.72 25.80
CA ALA A 330 -12.01 5.36 25.46
C ALA A 330 -13.19 4.49 25.01
N GLU A 331 -12.92 3.46 24.22
CA GLU A 331 -13.92 2.46 23.81
C GLU A 331 -14.47 1.72 25.04
N PHE A 332 -15.78 1.76 25.24
CA PHE A 332 -16.43 1.14 26.38
C PHE A 332 -17.20 -0.14 26.02
N CYS A 333 -18.10 -0.07 25.01
CA CYS A 333 -18.86 -1.24 24.54
C CYS A 333 -19.52 -0.97 23.18
N GLY A 334 -20.14 -2.01 22.60
CA GLY A 334 -21.09 -1.91 21.50
C GLY A 334 -22.51 -1.70 21.99
N GLY A 335 -23.39 -1.25 21.08
CA GLY A 335 -24.82 -1.12 21.25
C GLY A 335 -25.55 -1.30 19.93
N ALA A 336 -26.88 -1.52 20.00
CA ALA A 336 -27.74 -1.63 18.83
C ALA A 336 -28.98 -0.76 18.99
N PHE A 337 -29.60 -0.37 17.86
CA PHE A 337 -30.88 0.33 17.87
C PHE A 337 -31.98 -0.55 18.49
N ASP A 338 -32.77 0.02 19.44
CA ASP A 338 -33.80 -0.68 20.19
C ASP A 338 -35.14 0.07 20.17
N GLY A 339 -35.39 0.87 19.17
CA GLY A 339 -36.64 1.58 18.95
C GLY A 339 -36.53 3.10 19.06
N GLU A 340 -37.54 3.78 18.59
CA GLU A 340 -37.65 5.25 18.65
C GLU A 340 -37.94 5.75 20.05
N ALA A 341 -37.40 6.91 20.42
CA ALA A 341 -37.62 7.60 21.67
C ALA A 341 -37.88 9.09 21.41
N LYS A 342 -38.57 9.78 22.35
CA LYS A 342 -38.76 11.22 22.25
C LYS A 342 -37.42 11.95 22.32
N GLY A 343 -37.05 12.60 21.21
CA GLY A 343 -35.78 13.33 21.07
C GLY A 343 -34.57 12.46 20.69
N GLY A 344 -34.79 11.22 20.26
CA GLY A 344 -33.73 10.32 19.85
C GLY A 344 -34.19 8.88 19.67
N PHE A 345 -33.37 7.92 20.12
CA PHE A 345 -33.66 6.50 20.01
C PHE A 345 -33.14 5.71 21.22
N TYR A 346 -33.76 4.57 21.49
CA TYR A 346 -33.29 3.64 22.51
C TYR A 346 -32.09 2.81 22.00
N ILE A 347 -31.16 2.56 22.94
CA ILE A 347 -29.98 1.70 22.68
C ILE A 347 -30.04 0.49 23.59
N SER A 348 -29.97 -0.71 23.01
CA SER A 348 -29.63 -1.92 23.78
C SER A 348 -28.10 -2.04 23.89
N SER A 349 -27.61 -2.43 25.06
CA SER A 349 -26.20 -2.62 25.34
C SER A 349 -26.01 -3.70 26.41
N ALA A 350 -24.96 -4.54 26.24
CA ALA A 350 -24.59 -5.55 27.24
C ALA A 350 -23.99 -4.95 28.52
N LYS A 351 -23.54 -3.69 28.47
CA LYS A 351 -22.99 -2.97 29.62
C LYS A 351 -23.92 -1.81 30.03
N ARG A 352 -23.92 -1.48 31.30
CA ARG A 352 -24.70 -0.36 31.83
C ARG A 352 -24.10 0.97 31.36
N LEU A 353 -24.86 1.73 30.59
CA LEU A 353 -24.49 3.05 30.09
C LEU A 353 -24.77 4.13 31.16
N LYS A 354 -24.11 5.29 31.00
CA LYS A 354 -24.25 6.47 31.87
C LYS A 354 -24.60 7.71 31.04
N ASN A 355 -25.16 8.72 31.71
CA ASN A 355 -25.36 10.03 31.10
C ASN A 355 -24.04 10.58 30.59
N GLY A 356 -24.05 11.09 29.35
CA GLY A 356 -22.86 11.68 28.71
C GLY A 356 -21.96 10.69 27.97
N ASP A 357 -22.20 9.36 28.06
CA ASP A 357 -21.49 8.40 27.19
C ASP A 357 -21.70 8.79 25.70
N LYS A 358 -20.65 8.87 24.92
CA LYS A 358 -20.72 9.30 23.51
C LYS A 358 -21.08 8.13 22.63
N VAL A 359 -22.03 8.32 21.71
CA VAL A 359 -22.53 7.29 20.79
C VAL A 359 -22.07 7.59 19.38
N PHE A 360 -21.50 6.57 18.73
CA PHE A 360 -21.02 6.63 17.34
C PHE A 360 -21.68 5.52 16.54
N VAL A 361 -22.25 5.84 15.36
CA VAL A 361 -22.80 4.82 14.45
C VAL A 361 -21.68 4.14 13.71
N THR A 362 -21.66 2.81 13.73
CA THR A 362 -20.67 1.96 13.06
C THR A 362 -21.28 1.04 12.02
N THR A 363 -22.61 0.89 12.03
CA THR A 363 -23.37 0.17 11.03
C THR A 363 -24.65 0.94 10.77
N ASP A 364 -24.84 1.38 9.53
CA ASP A 364 -26.02 2.07 9.01
C ASP A 364 -26.57 1.23 7.86
N THR A 365 -27.61 0.46 8.13
CA THR A 365 -28.15 -0.53 7.19
C THR A 365 -28.78 0.11 5.95
N ALA A 366 -29.46 1.24 6.13
CA ALA A 366 -30.07 1.98 5.03
C ALA A 366 -29.02 2.61 4.10
N LEU A 367 -27.98 3.22 4.68
CA LEU A 367 -26.84 3.74 3.93
C LEU A 367 -26.14 2.64 3.15
N ASN A 368 -25.83 1.51 3.81
CA ASN A 368 -25.14 0.39 3.18
C ASN A 368 -25.94 -0.17 1.99
N ALA A 369 -27.24 -0.34 2.14
CA ALA A 369 -28.10 -0.77 1.04
C ALA A 369 -28.09 0.23 -0.12
N ARG A 370 -28.20 1.54 0.16
CA ARG A 370 -28.15 2.61 -0.85
C ARG A 370 -26.81 2.60 -1.64
N LEU A 371 -25.68 2.47 -0.95
CA LEU A 371 -24.36 2.46 -1.58
C LEU A 371 -24.18 1.31 -2.54
N LEU A 372 -24.75 0.13 -2.24
CA LEU A 372 -24.63 -1.07 -3.07
C LEU A 372 -25.68 -1.15 -4.19
N GLN A 373 -26.70 -0.29 -4.18
CA GLN A 373 -27.70 -0.22 -5.24
C GLN A 373 -27.19 0.49 -6.51
N ALA A 374 -26.08 1.22 -6.41
CA ALA A 374 -25.48 1.92 -7.55
C ALA A 374 -25.18 0.92 -8.68
N LYS A 375 -25.76 1.15 -9.86
CA LYS A 375 -25.47 0.40 -11.08
C LYS A 375 -24.94 1.39 -12.12
N ARG A 376 -23.77 1.12 -12.62
CA ARG A 376 -23.22 1.84 -13.77
C ARG A 376 -23.75 1.19 -15.03
N LEU A 377 -24.30 1.98 -15.93
CA LEU A 377 -24.72 1.52 -17.24
C LEU A 377 -23.82 2.17 -18.30
N LYS A 378 -23.39 1.36 -19.26
CA LYS A 378 -22.64 1.84 -20.42
C LYS A 378 -23.66 2.34 -21.44
N LYS A 379 -23.67 3.65 -21.71
CA LYS A 379 -24.45 4.22 -22.78
C LYS A 379 -23.89 3.73 -24.12
N CYS A 380 -24.74 3.13 -24.93
CA CYS A 380 -24.39 2.63 -26.25
C CYS A 380 -25.30 3.24 -27.31
N ALA A 381 -24.70 3.79 -28.35
CA ALA A 381 -25.38 4.27 -29.54
C ALA A 381 -25.57 3.11 -30.52
N ILE A 382 -26.80 2.87 -30.98
CA ILE A 382 -27.12 1.82 -31.94
C ILE A 382 -27.69 2.41 -33.22
N SER A 383 -27.12 2.02 -34.36
CA SER A 383 -27.74 2.15 -35.68
C SER A 383 -28.06 0.79 -36.24
N ALA A 384 -29.26 0.57 -36.74
CA ALA A 384 -29.74 -0.71 -37.29
C ALA A 384 -30.24 -0.56 -38.71
N ILE A 385 -29.93 -1.52 -39.60
CA ILE A 385 -30.31 -1.53 -40.99
C ILE A 385 -30.94 -2.90 -41.30
N PHE A 386 -32.19 -2.89 -41.77
CA PHE A 386 -32.93 -4.08 -42.18
C PHE A 386 -33.47 -3.82 -43.59
N GLU A 387 -32.82 -4.44 -44.59
CA GLU A 387 -33.16 -4.28 -46.01
C GLU A 387 -33.64 -5.63 -46.58
N GLU A 388 -34.76 -5.62 -47.31
CA GLU A 388 -35.28 -6.82 -47.99
C GLU A 388 -34.24 -7.38 -48.96
N GLY A 389 -33.95 -8.66 -48.87
CA GLY A 389 -32.95 -9.35 -49.69
C GLY A 389 -31.49 -9.22 -49.21
N ASP A 390 -31.23 -8.40 -48.17
CA ASP A 390 -29.89 -8.24 -47.62
C ASP A 390 -29.81 -8.79 -46.18
N TYR A 391 -28.62 -8.83 -45.62
CA TYR A 391 -28.38 -9.30 -44.22
C TYR A 391 -28.78 -8.22 -43.23
N PRO A 392 -29.45 -8.58 -42.12
CA PRO A 392 -29.69 -7.60 -41.03
C PRO A 392 -28.37 -7.16 -40.45
N LYS A 393 -28.23 -5.83 -40.26
CA LYS A 393 -26.99 -5.21 -39.78
C LYS A 393 -27.29 -4.30 -38.60
N VAL A 394 -26.38 -4.33 -37.57
CA VAL A 394 -26.41 -3.41 -36.46
C VAL A 394 -25.00 -2.89 -36.20
N VAL A 395 -24.91 -1.59 -35.90
CA VAL A 395 -23.67 -0.92 -35.49
C VAL A 395 -23.87 -0.43 -34.06
N ILE A 396 -23.02 -0.90 -33.14
CA ILE A 396 -23.06 -0.55 -31.71
C ILE A 396 -21.77 0.19 -31.36
N ASP A 397 -21.82 1.48 -31.03
CA ASP A 397 -20.64 2.32 -30.76
C ASP A 397 -19.55 2.20 -31.87
N GLY A 398 -19.93 2.07 -33.13
CA GLY A 398 -19.03 1.88 -34.27
C GLY A 398 -18.65 0.41 -34.58
N PHE A 399 -18.96 -0.56 -33.69
CA PHE A 399 -18.77 -1.97 -33.95
C PHE A 399 -19.93 -2.52 -34.81
N GLU A 400 -19.61 -3.05 -36.01
CA GLU A 400 -20.57 -3.58 -36.94
C GLU A 400 -20.75 -5.09 -36.72
N PHE A 401 -22.01 -5.54 -36.69
CA PHE A 401 -22.39 -6.94 -36.65
C PHE A 401 -23.46 -7.23 -37.72
N CYS A 402 -23.26 -8.28 -38.52
CA CYS A 402 -24.17 -8.75 -39.55
C CYS A 402 -24.80 -10.08 -39.18
N GLY A 403 -26.07 -10.26 -39.48
CA GLY A 403 -26.75 -11.54 -39.34
C GLY A 403 -26.24 -12.59 -40.33
N ALA A 404 -26.53 -13.88 -40.06
CA ALA A 404 -26.08 -14.98 -40.87
C ALA A 404 -26.98 -15.27 -42.10
N GLU A 405 -28.23 -14.77 -42.11
CA GLU A 405 -29.22 -15.05 -43.14
C GLU A 405 -29.78 -13.75 -43.73
N ARG A 406 -30.10 -13.79 -45.02
CA ARG A 406 -30.74 -12.67 -45.72
C ARG A 406 -32.20 -12.55 -45.31
N LEU A 407 -32.70 -11.32 -45.24
CA LEU A 407 -34.08 -11.02 -44.92
C LEU A 407 -34.99 -11.32 -46.12
N SER A 408 -36.02 -12.13 -45.94
CA SER A 408 -37.02 -12.40 -46.96
C SER A 408 -38.06 -11.26 -47.02
N ALA A 409 -38.80 -11.17 -48.11
CA ALA A 409 -39.96 -10.32 -48.23
C ALA A 409 -41.09 -10.77 -47.29
N ALA A 410 -41.74 -9.85 -46.60
CA ALA A 410 -42.88 -10.15 -45.74
C ALA A 410 -44.13 -10.53 -46.55
N GLN A 411 -44.65 -11.72 -46.30
CA GLN A 411 -45.92 -12.14 -46.89
C GLN A 411 -47.13 -11.45 -46.23
N ASN A 412 -47.10 -11.24 -44.93
CA ASN A 412 -48.16 -10.61 -44.14
C ASN A 412 -47.66 -9.32 -43.50
N ARG A 413 -47.08 -9.41 -42.31
CA ARG A 413 -46.60 -8.26 -41.53
C ARG A 413 -45.09 -8.09 -41.70
N PRO A 414 -44.60 -6.97 -42.25
CA PRO A 414 -43.17 -6.68 -42.27
C PRO A 414 -42.65 -6.33 -40.86
N LEU A 415 -41.34 -6.37 -40.71
CA LEU A 415 -40.65 -5.91 -39.51
C LEU A 415 -40.83 -4.40 -39.42
N LEU A 416 -41.16 -3.92 -38.19
CA LEU A 416 -41.36 -2.48 -37.92
C LEU A 416 -40.22 -1.96 -37.00
N GLU A 417 -39.99 -0.65 -37.04
CA GLU A 417 -39.02 0.03 -36.20
C GLU A 417 -39.29 -0.20 -34.73
N GLU A 418 -40.56 -0.23 -34.32
CA GLU A 418 -40.97 -0.52 -32.94
C GLU A 418 -40.57 -1.92 -32.48
N ASP A 419 -40.68 -2.95 -33.36
CA ASP A 419 -40.28 -4.31 -33.07
C ASP A 419 -38.77 -4.41 -32.83
N ILE A 420 -37.97 -3.73 -33.65
CA ILE A 420 -36.50 -3.66 -33.51
C ILE A 420 -36.12 -2.94 -32.23
N SER A 421 -36.68 -1.76 -32.03
CA SER A 421 -36.41 -0.93 -30.84
C SER A 421 -36.78 -1.69 -29.55
N ALA A 422 -37.97 -2.26 -29.45
CA ALA A 422 -38.42 -3.03 -28.31
C ALA A 422 -37.56 -4.29 -28.06
N CYS A 423 -37.06 -4.91 -29.16
CA CYS A 423 -36.13 -6.06 -29.04
C CYS A 423 -34.80 -5.62 -28.46
N PHE A 424 -34.12 -4.66 -29.06
CA PHE A 424 -32.77 -4.28 -28.69
C PHE A 424 -32.70 -3.55 -27.33
N LYS A 425 -33.78 -2.99 -26.78
CA LYS A 425 -33.84 -2.52 -25.39
C LYS A 425 -33.68 -3.62 -24.35
N LYS A 426 -33.81 -4.91 -24.76
CA LYS A 426 -33.64 -6.08 -23.87
C LYS A 426 -32.17 -6.49 -23.83
N VAL A 427 -31.37 -5.91 -22.95
CA VAL A 427 -29.90 -6.09 -22.86
C VAL A 427 -29.47 -7.37 -22.09
N GLY A 428 -30.42 -8.13 -21.51
CA GLY A 428 -30.11 -9.33 -20.72
C GLY A 428 -29.36 -8.98 -19.44
N THR A 429 -28.22 -9.62 -19.22
CA THR A 429 -27.37 -9.39 -18.06
C THR A 429 -26.29 -8.31 -18.30
N LEU A 430 -26.16 -7.81 -19.53
CA LEU A 430 -25.18 -6.79 -19.84
C LEU A 430 -25.60 -5.43 -19.28
N PRO A 431 -24.68 -4.67 -18.69
CA PRO A 431 -24.98 -3.37 -18.09
C PRO A 431 -25.00 -2.25 -19.15
N LEU A 432 -25.86 -2.39 -20.18
CA LEU A 432 -25.97 -1.46 -21.29
C LEU A 432 -27.22 -0.58 -21.15
N ASP A 433 -27.09 0.68 -21.52
CA ASP A 433 -28.18 1.64 -21.70
C ASP A 433 -28.22 2.04 -23.17
N ILE A 434 -29.25 1.57 -23.90
CA ILE A 434 -29.31 1.61 -25.34
C ILE A 434 -30.01 2.90 -25.80
N ASN A 435 -29.31 3.65 -26.62
CA ASN A 435 -29.84 4.79 -27.36
C ASN A 435 -29.79 4.53 -28.88
N PHE A 436 -30.89 4.74 -29.59
CA PHE A 436 -30.92 4.57 -31.02
C PHE A 436 -30.58 5.88 -31.73
N ASP A 437 -29.53 5.85 -32.56
CA ASP A 437 -29.19 6.95 -33.45
C ASP A 437 -30.06 6.88 -34.71
N LYS A 438 -30.23 5.67 -35.28
CA LYS A 438 -30.98 5.45 -36.48
C LYS A 438 -31.44 4.01 -36.62
N ILE A 439 -32.71 3.80 -37.01
CA ILE A 439 -33.20 2.55 -37.51
C ILE A 439 -33.65 2.74 -38.95
N SER A 440 -33.08 2.01 -39.89
CA SER A 440 -33.37 2.07 -41.31
C SER A 440 -33.99 0.77 -41.79
N ILE A 441 -35.19 0.83 -42.32
CA ILE A 441 -35.92 -0.29 -42.94
C ILE A 441 -36.12 0.03 -44.41
N VAL A 442 -35.65 -0.86 -45.28
CA VAL A 442 -35.75 -0.69 -46.73
C VAL A 442 -36.55 -1.87 -47.33
N GLY A 443 -37.58 -1.58 -48.10
CA GLY A 443 -38.52 -2.57 -48.62
C GLY A 443 -39.51 -3.06 -47.55
N ARG A 444 -39.87 -4.34 -47.60
CA ARG A 444 -40.75 -5.03 -46.66
C ARG A 444 -40.04 -6.26 -46.02
N PRO A 445 -38.94 -6.03 -45.29
CA PRO A 445 -38.20 -7.17 -44.73
C PRO A 445 -39.00 -7.91 -43.69
N TYR A 446 -38.82 -9.23 -43.67
CA TYR A 446 -39.38 -10.14 -42.66
C TYR A 446 -38.26 -10.80 -41.83
N LEU A 447 -38.43 -10.76 -40.54
CA LEU A 447 -37.64 -11.54 -39.59
C LEU A 447 -38.53 -11.94 -38.42
N GLY A 448 -38.67 -13.24 -38.19
CA GLY A 448 -39.47 -13.73 -37.07
C GLY A 448 -38.91 -13.25 -35.72
N MET A 449 -39.79 -13.00 -34.75
CA MET A 449 -39.38 -12.45 -33.43
C MET A 449 -38.35 -13.31 -32.68
N ALA A 450 -38.38 -14.64 -32.87
CA ALA A 450 -37.39 -15.56 -32.32
C ALA A 450 -35.98 -15.30 -32.94
N ALA A 451 -35.94 -15.17 -34.30
CA ALA A 451 -34.73 -14.87 -35.03
C ALA A 451 -34.17 -13.47 -34.73
N LEU A 452 -35.05 -12.45 -34.61
CA LEU A 452 -34.66 -11.09 -34.20
C LEU A 452 -34.05 -11.08 -32.78
N ASN A 453 -34.64 -11.83 -31.84
CA ASN A 453 -34.08 -11.99 -30.51
C ASN A 453 -32.73 -12.75 -30.49
N ALA A 454 -32.54 -13.74 -31.38
CA ALA A 454 -31.24 -14.40 -31.55
C ALA A 454 -30.20 -13.44 -32.10
N PHE A 455 -30.50 -12.75 -33.21
CA PHE A 455 -29.63 -11.72 -33.81
C PHE A 455 -29.17 -10.68 -32.79
N ARG A 456 -30.11 -10.16 -31.97
CA ARG A 456 -29.76 -9.22 -30.88
C ARG A 456 -28.77 -9.83 -29.88
N ARG A 457 -29.02 -11.08 -29.40
CA ARG A 457 -28.13 -11.76 -28.44
C ARG A 457 -26.74 -11.94 -29.01
N ASP A 458 -26.67 -12.39 -30.28
CA ASP A 458 -25.38 -12.60 -30.94
C ASP A 458 -24.64 -11.29 -31.20
N ALA A 459 -25.34 -10.22 -31.59
CA ALA A 459 -24.78 -8.89 -31.75
C ALA A 459 -24.20 -8.35 -30.42
N TYR A 460 -24.94 -8.46 -29.31
CA TYR A 460 -24.47 -8.05 -28.00
C TYR A 460 -23.34 -8.92 -27.49
N ALA A 461 -23.33 -10.21 -27.71
CA ALA A 461 -22.22 -11.07 -27.35
C ALA A 461 -20.96 -10.75 -28.16
N ALA A 462 -21.09 -10.51 -29.47
CA ALA A 462 -19.98 -10.10 -30.32
C ALA A 462 -19.41 -8.70 -29.91
N TYR A 463 -20.28 -7.75 -29.63
CA TYR A 463 -19.88 -6.43 -29.16
C TYR A 463 -19.18 -6.50 -27.79
N ALA A 464 -19.73 -7.24 -26.84
CA ALA A 464 -19.08 -7.44 -25.54
C ALA A 464 -17.73 -8.12 -25.72
N GLY A 465 -17.64 -9.16 -26.54
CA GLY A 465 -16.40 -9.84 -26.90
C GLY A 465 -15.36 -8.89 -27.49
N HIS A 466 -15.76 -8.04 -28.42
CA HIS A 466 -14.89 -7.03 -29.04
C HIS A 466 -14.29 -6.05 -27.98
N ILE A 467 -15.11 -5.59 -27.04
CA ILE A 467 -14.63 -4.67 -25.98
C ILE A 467 -13.72 -5.40 -24.98
N THR A 468 -14.07 -6.66 -24.64
CA THR A 468 -13.36 -7.43 -23.61
C THR A 468 -12.17 -8.19 -24.17
N ASP A 469 -11.97 -8.21 -25.50
CA ASP A 469 -10.81 -8.82 -26.13
C ASP A 469 -9.55 -7.97 -25.90
N LYS A 470 -9.08 -8.07 -24.66
CA LYS A 470 -7.78 -7.60 -24.24
C LYS A 470 -6.73 -8.71 -24.31
N HIS A 471 -7.01 -9.76 -25.10
CA HIS A 471 -6.10 -10.89 -25.20
C HIS A 471 -4.75 -10.43 -25.74
N ARG A 472 -3.72 -10.64 -24.93
CA ARG A 472 -2.34 -10.30 -25.28
C ARG A 472 -1.59 -11.56 -25.63
N THR A 473 -0.77 -11.47 -26.66
CA THR A 473 0.08 -12.58 -27.08
C THR A 473 0.92 -13.07 -25.89
N ALA A 474 1.03 -14.39 -25.74
CA ALA A 474 1.88 -14.98 -24.71
C ALA A 474 3.32 -14.46 -24.83
N LEU A 475 3.86 -13.97 -23.74
CA LEU A 475 5.21 -13.38 -23.72
C LEU A 475 6.26 -14.46 -23.92
N ALA A 476 7.01 -14.39 -25.00
CA ALA A 476 8.01 -15.39 -25.38
C ALA A 476 9.30 -15.33 -24.53
N GLY A 477 9.59 -14.20 -23.89
CA GLY A 477 10.84 -13.99 -23.16
C GLY A 477 10.99 -14.92 -21.94
N THR A 478 12.13 -15.57 -21.79
CA THR A 478 12.47 -16.38 -20.62
C THR A 478 13.41 -15.59 -19.72
N LEU A 479 12.99 -15.34 -18.48
CA LEU A 479 13.82 -14.70 -17.47
C LEU A 479 14.47 -15.80 -16.61
N LYS A 480 15.78 -15.97 -16.74
CA LYS A 480 16.57 -16.88 -15.91
C LYS A 480 17.19 -16.12 -14.75
N ALA A 481 17.07 -16.67 -13.55
CA ALA A 481 17.73 -16.13 -12.38
C ALA A 481 19.27 -16.13 -12.59
N PRO A 482 19.94 -15.00 -12.38
CA PRO A 482 21.40 -14.94 -12.52
C PRO A 482 22.07 -15.78 -11.41
N ARG A 483 23.23 -16.32 -11.73
CA ARG A 483 24.12 -16.90 -10.73
C ARG A 483 25.02 -15.82 -10.17
N ILE A 484 25.28 -15.88 -8.87
CA ILE A 484 26.24 -15.04 -8.19
C ILE A 484 27.51 -15.86 -8.00
N ASP A 485 28.65 -15.31 -8.38
CA ASP A 485 29.93 -15.92 -8.09
C ASP A 485 30.20 -15.73 -6.60
N GLY A 486 30.09 -16.84 -5.85
CA GLY A 486 30.16 -16.85 -4.40
C GLY A 486 31.55 -16.47 -3.87
N GLY A 487 31.57 -15.82 -2.73
CA GLY A 487 32.75 -15.46 -1.96
C GLY A 487 32.30 -15.07 -0.56
N ASP A 488 33.23 -15.08 0.39
CA ASP A 488 33.03 -14.51 1.71
C ASP A 488 33.73 -13.15 1.76
N CYS A 489 33.01 -12.10 2.10
CA CYS A 489 33.58 -10.76 2.28
C CYS A 489 34.65 -10.73 3.37
N GLY A 490 34.56 -11.60 4.39
CA GLY A 490 35.53 -11.71 5.50
C GLY A 490 35.65 -10.48 6.38
N LYS A 491 34.96 -9.38 6.07
CA LYS A 491 35.03 -8.10 6.77
C LYS A 491 33.98 -7.97 7.86
N LYS A 492 34.31 -7.15 8.87
CA LYS A 492 33.39 -6.79 9.96
C LYS A 492 33.06 -5.29 9.90
N ALA A 493 31.75 -4.98 9.83
CA ALA A 493 31.22 -3.64 9.85
C ALA A 493 30.49 -3.37 11.17
N VAL A 494 30.67 -2.19 11.74
CA VAL A 494 29.97 -1.75 12.96
C VAL A 494 29.22 -0.46 12.67
N MET A 495 27.91 -0.47 12.96
CA MET A 495 27.03 0.69 12.91
C MET A 495 26.78 1.20 14.34
N CYS A 496 27.03 2.48 14.59
CA CYS A 496 26.82 3.10 15.90
C CYS A 496 26.70 4.62 15.81
N ARG A 497 26.40 5.26 16.95
CA ARG A 497 26.20 6.72 17.03
C ARG A 497 27.50 7.50 17.10
N ASP A 498 28.57 6.87 17.52
CA ASP A 498 29.91 7.44 17.69
C ASP A 498 30.94 6.34 17.40
N LEU A 499 31.85 6.59 16.49
CA LEU A 499 32.90 5.66 16.09
C LEU A 499 34.19 5.80 16.94
N SER A 500 34.22 6.75 17.89
CA SER A 500 35.38 6.91 18.78
C SER A 500 35.55 5.65 19.66
N GLY A 501 36.74 5.04 19.61
CA GLY A 501 37.04 3.83 20.38
C GLY A 501 36.40 2.54 19.82
N VAL A 502 35.76 2.59 18.65
CA VAL A 502 35.18 1.41 17.99
C VAL A 502 36.25 0.66 17.19
N SER A 503 36.19 -0.67 17.23
CA SER A 503 37.06 -1.56 16.43
C SER A 503 36.24 -2.26 15.34
N ALA A 504 36.57 -2.04 14.07
CA ALA A 504 35.96 -2.68 12.92
C ALA A 504 36.78 -2.37 11.65
N ASP A 505 36.63 -3.18 10.58
CA ASP A 505 37.15 -2.86 9.24
C ASP A 505 36.39 -1.68 8.63
N ILE A 506 35.06 -1.62 8.90
CA ILE A 506 34.16 -0.59 8.36
C ILE A 506 33.33 -0.03 9.52
N GLY A 507 33.40 1.29 9.69
CA GLY A 507 32.57 2.05 10.62
C GLY A 507 31.42 2.76 9.89
N ILE A 508 30.19 2.53 10.33
CA ILE A 508 28.98 3.21 9.80
C ILE A 508 28.50 4.17 10.87
N LEU A 509 28.77 5.48 10.70
CA LEU A 509 28.30 6.50 11.62
C LEU A 509 26.81 6.77 11.43
N LYS A 510 26.04 6.53 12.49
CA LYS A 510 24.60 6.77 12.56
C LYS A 510 24.29 7.81 13.65
N PRO A 511 24.54 9.11 13.38
CA PRO A 511 24.51 10.15 14.41
C PRO A 511 23.10 10.43 14.92
N ASP A 512 22.98 10.99 16.12
CA ASP A 512 21.71 11.45 16.68
C ASP A 512 21.27 12.81 16.07
N ASP A 513 22.22 13.62 15.59
CA ASP A 513 21.96 14.87 14.87
C ASP A 513 22.93 15.03 13.69
N TYR A 514 22.40 15.07 12.47
CA TYR A 514 23.20 15.21 11.24
C TYR A 514 23.76 16.62 11.03
N SER A 515 23.31 17.60 11.80
CA SER A 515 23.84 18.97 11.79
C SER A 515 24.99 19.20 12.79
N GLY A 516 25.32 18.17 13.60
CA GLY A 516 26.38 18.22 14.60
C GLY A 516 27.81 18.11 14.03
N ASP A 517 28.79 18.05 14.89
CA ASP A 517 30.21 17.84 14.53
C ASP A 517 30.45 16.34 14.24
N LEU A 518 30.18 15.91 13.01
CA LEU A 518 30.36 14.52 12.60
C LEU A 518 31.84 14.10 12.56
N LYS A 519 32.78 15.03 12.44
CA LYS A 519 34.24 14.72 12.50
C LYS A 519 34.65 14.29 13.90
N ALA A 520 34.15 14.96 14.93
CA ALA A 520 34.41 14.57 16.31
C ALA A 520 33.95 13.11 16.58
N LEU A 521 32.80 12.72 16.05
CA LEU A 521 32.23 11.36 16.22
C LEU A 521 32.97 10.26 15.44
N THR A 522 33.99 10.61 14.65
CA THR A 522 34.84 9.64 13.93
C THR A 522 36.29 9.66 14.37
N LYS A 523 36.60 10.42 15.41
CA LYS A 523 37.97 10.64 15.89
C LYS A 523 38.61 9.33 16.35
N GLY A 524 39.81 9.04 15.81
CA GLY A 524 40.57 7.82 16.16
C GLY A 524 40.12 6.54 15.50
N PHE A 525 39.04 6.52 14.72
CA PHE A 525 38.63 5.35 13.97
C PHE A 525 39.53 5.17 12.73
N GLY A 526 40.20 4.02 12.63
CA GLY A 526 41.19 3.73 11.58
C GLY A 526 40.65 2.97 10.36
N GLY A 527 39.44 2.44 10.41
CA GLY A 527 38.82 1.73 9.31
C GLY A 527 38.12 2.64 8.28
N GLN A 528 37.50 2.01 7.29
CA GLN A 528 36.71 2.71 6.27
C GLN A 528 35.42 3.31 6.90
N LYS A 529 35.09 4.55 6.58
CA LYS A 529 34.00 5.32 7.20
C LYS A 529 32.85 5.55 6.24
N PHE A 530 31.65 5.10 6.61
CA PHE A 530 30.43 5.39 5.89
C PHE A 530 29.49 6.25 6.74
N LEU A 531 28.81 7.22 6.11
CA LEU A 531 27.72 7.94 6.75
C LEU A 531 26.41 7.17 6.52
N TYR A 532 25.69 6.84 7.58
CA TYR A 532 24.36 6.24 7.51
C TYR A 532 23.33 7.25 6.97
N LEU A 533 22.59 6.88 5.96
CA LEU A 533 21.43 7.60 5.44
C LEU A 533 20.17 6.76 5.65
N PRO A 534 19.15 7.28 6.37
CA PRO A 534 17.93 6.52 6.66
C PRO A 534 17.13 6.21 5.40
N ALA A 535 16.20 5.26 5.50
CA ALA A 535 15.35 4.85 4.37
C ALA A 535 14.50 6.00 3.80
N TYR A 536 14.11 6.95 4.64
CA TYR A 536 13.44 8.19 4.26
C TYR A 536 14.36 9.39 4.43
N LEU A 537 14.54 10.15 3.37
CA LEU A 537 15.01 11.54 3.38
C LEU A 537 14.23 12.33 2.33
N SER A 538 13.75 13.51 2.70
CA SER A 538 13.21 14.47 1.74
C SER A 538 14.32 15.05 0.88
N GLY A 539 13.99 15.59 -0.31
CA GLY A 539 14.96 16.26 -1.17
C GLY A 539 15.68 17.42 -0.48
N ASP A 540 14.97 18.17 0.37
CA ASP A 540 15.55 19.28 1.14
C ASP A 540 16.52 18.79 2.24
N GLU A 541 16.26 17.64 2.86
CA GLU A 541 17.18 17.03 3.83
C GLU A 541 18.41 16.48 3.14
N ILE A 542 18.25 15.83 1.98
CA ILE A 542 19.37 15.38 1.17
C ILE A 542 20.28 16.56 0.81
N ALA A 543 19.70 17.68 0.36
CA ALA A 543 20.49 18.89 0.04
C ALA A 543 21.34 19.40 1.23
N LYS A 544 20.80 19.33 2.45
CA LYS A 544 21.51 19.72 3.67
C LYS A 544 22.62 18.74 4.08
N ILE A 545 22.39 17.43 3.86
CA ILE A 545 23.30 16.36 4.28
C ILE A 545 24.43 16.13 3.27
N LYS A 546 24.26 16.50 2.00
CA LYS A 546 25.29 16.32 0.95
C LYS A 546 26.70 16.79 1.36
N GLY A 547 26.79 17.96 2.00
CA GLY A 547 28.06 18.48 2.48
C GLY A 547 28.72 17.57 3.52
N ALA A 548 27.93 16.95 4.39
CA ALA A 548 28.44 16.00 5.39
C ALA A 548 28.97 14.71 4.75
N CYS A 549 28.38 14.25 3.66
CA CYS A 549 28.84 13.04 2.96
C CYS A 549 30.30 13.15 2.47
N SER A 550 30.81 14.36 2.21
CA SER A 550 32.20 14.58 1.80
C SER A 550 33.23 14.16 2.85
N LEU A 551 32.85 14.13 4.13
CA LEU A 551 33.71 13.77 5.26
C LEU A 551 33.92 12.26 5.39
N PHE A 552 33.23 11.45 4.61
CA PHE A 552 33.23 9.99 4.68
C PHE A 552 33.75 9.38 3.38
N ASP A 553 34.24 8.14 3.48
CA ASP A 553 34.72 7.39 2.33
C ASP A 553 33.55 6.95 1.44
N GLY A 554 32.36 6.72 2.02
CA GLY A 554 31.17 6.33 1.30
C GLY A 554 29.88 6.65 2.07
N VAL A 555 28.74 6.24 1.51
CA VAL A 555 27.43 6.35 2.14
C VAL A 555 26.79 4.96 2.34
N TYR A 556 26.33 4.70 3.55
CA TYR A 556 25.45 3.55 3.84
C TYR A 556 23.99 4.03 3.73
N CYS A 557 23.17 3.40 2.92
CA CYS A 557 21.81 3.85 2.72
C CYS A 557 20.81 2.70 2.86
N ASP A 558 19.74 2.89 3.67
CA ASP A 558 18.62 1.94 3.79
C ASP A 558 17.53 2.14 2.72
N GLY A 559 17.53 3.24 1.98
CA GLY A 559 16.59 3.53 0.90
C GLY A 559 17.21 3.37 -0.49
N THR A 560 16.43 2.88 -1.46
CA THR A 560 16.90 2.68 -2.84
C THR A 560 17.34 3.97 -3.54
N TYR A 561 16.89 5.14 -3.07
CA TYR A 561 17.37 6.44 -3.54
C TYR A 561 18.88 6.61 -3.39
N GLY A 562 19.50 5.88 -2.44
CA GLY A 562 20.95 5.87 -2.21
C GLY A 562 21.77 5.50 -3.44
N VAL A 563 21.23 4.72 -4.38
CA VAL A 563 21.88 4.39 -5.65
C VAL A 563 22.15 5.64 -6.48
N ALA A 564 21.12 6.43 -6.74
CA ALA A 564 21.24 7.65 -7.55
C ALA A 564 22.03 8.74 -6.80
N LEU A 565 21.83 8.85 -5.48
CA LEU A 565 22.56 9.83 -4.67
C LEU A 565 24.07 9.52 -4.59
N ALA A 566 24.46 8.26 -4.38
CA ALA A 566 25.87 7.87 -4.32
C ALA A 566 26.59 8.12 -5.66
N ARG A 567 25.91 7.87 -6.78
CA ARG A 567 26.41 8.21 -8.14
C ARG A 567 26.65 9.72 -8.28
N GLU A 568 25.67 10.55 -7.88
CA GLU A 568 25.81 12.02 -7.96
C GLU A 568 26.96 12.54 -7.07
N LEU A 569 27.11 11.97 -5.88
CA LEU A 569 28.19 12.34 -4.96
C LEU A 569 29.55 11.78 -5.35
N ASN A 570 29.60 10.91 -6.35
CA ASN A 570 30.79 10.12 -6.69
C ASN A 570 31.38 9.41 -5.47
N LYS A 571 30.53 8.80 -4.64
CA LYS A 571 30.88 8.09 -3.41
C LYS A 571 30.51 6.62 -3.51
N PRO A 572 31.31 5.70 -2.96
CA PRO A 572 30.94 4.31 -2.79
C PRO A 572 29.62 4.15 -2.04
N LEU A 573 28.76 3.25 -2.53
CA LEU A 573 27.51 2.86 -1.88
C LEU A 573 27.71 1.61 -1.05
N PHE A 574 27.28 1.63 0.19
CA PHE A 574 26.95 0.46 0.97
C PHE A 574 25.41 0.36 1.00
N ALA A 575 24.83 -0.50 0.16
CA ALA A 575 23.39 -0.73 0.15
C ALA A 575 22.97 -1.46 1.43
N GLY A 576 22.20 -0.79 2.27
CA GLY A 576 21.88 -1.23 3.61
C GLY A 576 20.83 -2.34 3.68
N VAL A 577 20.54 -2.78 4.88
CA VAL A 577 19.54 -3.84 5.18
C VAL A 577 18.15 -3.48 4.64
N GLY A 578 17.84 -2.19 4.55
CA GLY A 578 16.57 -1.68 4.02
C GLY A 578 16.32 -1.91 2.54
N PHE A 579 17.35 -2.27 1.75
CA PHE A 579 17.18 -2.68 0.35
C PHE A 579 16.43 -4.01 0.21
N ASN A 580 16.32 -4.80 1.29
CA ASN A 580 15.60 -6.08 1.31
C ASN A 580 16.04 -7.06 0.22
N VAL A 581 17.35 -7.20 0.02
CA VAL A 581 17.92 -8.12 -0.98
C VAL A 581 17.55 -9.57 -0.64
N SER A 582 16.67 -10.18 -1.42
CA SER A 582 16.08 -11.50 -1.16
C SER A 582 16.17 -12.48 -2.33
N ASN A 583 16.71 -12.03 -3.46
CA ASN A 583 16.90 -12.84 -4.66
C ASN A 583 18.15 -12.40 -5.44
N THR A 584 18.56 -13.25 -6.38
CA THR A 584 19.79 -13.05 -7.13
C THR A 584 19.72 -11.90 -8.14
N PHE A 585 18.53 -11.42 -8.53
CA PHE A 585 18.42 -10.23 -9.40
C PHE A 585 18.88 -8.96 -8.70
N ALA A 586 18.50 -8.81 -7.43
CA ALA A 586 18.96 -7.69 -6.62
C ALA A 586 20.45 -7.83 -6.27
N ALA A 587 20.86 -9.02 -5.83
CA ALA A 587 22.24 -9.27 -5.43
C ALA A 587 23.23 -9.09 -6.60
N GLU A 588 22.94 -9.65 -7.79
CA GLU A 588 23.79 -9.52 -8.98
C GLU A 588 23.96 -8.06 -9.42
N TRP A 589 22.86 -7.30 -9.38
CA TRP A 589 22.95 -5.90 -9.74
C TRP A 589 23.77 -5.10 -8.72
N LEU A 590 23.57 -5.33 -7.42
CA LEU A 590 24.29 -4.64 -6.35
C LEU A 590 25.77 -5.07 -6.28
N GLN A 591 26.08 -6.33 -6.52
CA GLN A 591 27.46 -6.81 -6.62
C GLN A 591 28.29 -5.97 -7.61
N LYS A 592 27.69 -5.54 -8.73
CA LYS A 592 28.34 -4.76 -9.78
C LYS A 592 28.29 -3.24 -9.58
N ASN A 593 27.32 -2.74 -8.80
CA ASN A 593 27.02 -1.30 -8.75
C ASN A 593 27.14 -0.70 -7.33
N ALA A 594 27.41 -1.49 -6.31
CA ALA A 594 27.66 -1.04 -4.95
C ALA A 594 29.00 -1.60 -4.46
N GLN A 595 29.69 -0.86 -3.57
CA GLN A 595 30.90 -1.38 -2.94
C GLN A 595 30.56 -2.53 -1.99
N TYR A 596 29.47 -2.38 -1.24
CA TYR A 596 28.93 -3.40 -0.35
C TYR A 596 27.41 -3.40 -0.40
N PHE A 597 26.77 -4.54 -0.06
CA PHE A 597 25.32 -4.62 0.11
C PHE A 597 24.95 -5.59 1.24
N CYS A 598 23.80 -5.37 1.87
CA CYS A 598 23.25 -6.26 2.88
C CYS A 598 22.16 -7.15 2.28
N VAL A 599 22.18 -8.44 2.63
CA VAL A 599 21.03 -9.33 2.42
C VAL A 599 19.90 -9.00 3.38
N SER A 600 18.66 -9.36 3.03
CA SER A 600 17.50 -9.10 3.87
C SER A 600 17.60 -9.85 5.21
N LYS A 601 17.30 -9.14 6.29
CA LYS A 601 17.24 -9.70 7.65
C LYS A 601 16.04 -10.63 7.90
N GLU A 602 15.15 -10.79 6.92
CA GLU A 602 14.04 -11.74 6.96
C GLU A 602 14.35 -13.08 6.28
N LEU A 603 15.59 -13.30 5.87
CA LEU A 603 16.06 -14.56 5.29
C LEU A 603 16.77 -15.42 6.35
N THR A 604 16.59 -16.74 6.24
CA THR A 604 17.44 -17.71 6.93
C THR A 604 18.81 -17.80 6.27
N VAL A 605 19.81 -18.36 6.96
CA VAL A 605 21.13 -18.65 6.37
C VAL A 605 21.00 -19.51 5.11
N LYS A 606 20.08 -20.50 5.13
CA LYS A 606 19.83 -21.36 3.97
C LYS A 606 19.25 -20.61 2.78
N GLU A 607 18.25 -19.75 3.01
CA GLU A 607 17.63 -18.95 1.96
C GLU A 607 18.58 -17.90 1.36
N SER A 608 19.46 -17.34 2.18
CA SER A 608 20.44 -16.34 1.73
C SER A 608 21.71 -16.92 1.10
N ALA A 609 21.95 -18.23 1.22
CA ALA A 609 23.20 -18.87 0.77
C ALA A 609 23.52 -18.60 -0.73
N SER A 610 22.50 -18.50 -1.59
CA SER A 610 22.65 -18.20 -3.01
C SER A 610 22.97 -16.72 -3.31
N LEU A 611 22.97 -15.85 -2.31
CA LEU A 611 23.17 -14.40 -2.43
C LEU A 611 24.56 -13.96 -1.97
N GLY A 612 25.40 -14.91 -1.48
CA GLY A 612 26.72 -14.63 -0.96
C GLY A 612 27.71 -14.20 -2.05
N SER A 613 28.46 -13.15 -1.77
CA SER A 613 29.55 -12.65 -2.63
C SER A 613 30.61 -11.97 -1.76
N ASP A 614 31.74 -11.64 -2.35
CA ASP A 614 32.89 -10.97 -1.71
C ASP A 614 32.58 -9.56 -1.17
N ASN A 615 31.41 -8.99 -1.52
CA ASN A 615 30.95 -7.69 -1.02
C ASN A 615 29.55 -7.73 -0.35
N ALA A 616 29.04 -8.94 -0.09
CA ALA A 616 27.75 -9.13 0.61
C ALA A 616 27.93 -9.18 2.13
N PHE A 617 27.02 -8.54 2.86
CA PHE A 617 26.94 -8.50 4.32
C PHE A 617 25.60 -9.03 4.81
N ALA A 618 25.58 -9.54 6.05
CA ALA A 618 24.38 -9.82 6.80
C ALA A 618 24.38 -9.08 8.14
N LEU A 619 23.21 -8.60 8.59
CA LEU A 619 23.05 -8.09 9.97
C LEU A 619 23.15 -9.29 10.91
N SER A 620 24.29 -9.46 11.58
CA SER A 620 24.63 -10.67 12.33
C SER A 620 24.72 -10.46 13.85
N ALA A 621 24.83 -9.21 14.32
CA ALA A 621 25.00 -8.92 15.73
C ALA A 621 24.32 -7.62 16.16
N GLY A 622 23.97 -7.50 17.45
CA GLY A 622 23.47 -6.29 18.06
C GLY A 622 21.98 -6.02 17.86
N GLY A 623 21.62 -4.77 17.68
CA GLY A 623 20.24 -4.29 17.59
C GLY A 623 19.56 -4.67 16.28
N ILE A 624 18.27 -4.95 16.35
CA ILE A 624 17.43 -5.18 15.16
C ILE A 624 16.47 -4.01 15.07
N LYS A 625 16.70 -3.07 14.16
CA LYS A 625 15.73 -2.01 13.85
C LYS A 625 14.49 -2.66 13.21
N VAL A 626 13.32 -2.47 13.83
CA VAL A 626 12.05 -3.08 13.39
C VAL A 626 11.07 -2.08 12.79
N MET A 627 11.25 -0.78 13.05
CA MET A 627 10.41 0.27 12.45
C MET A 627 11.17 1.60 12.31
N ASP A 628 10.87 2.31 11.23
CA ASP A 628 11.20 3.73 11.04
C ASP A 628 9.91 4.55 11.17
N LEU A 629 9.87 5.53 12.07
CA LEU A 629 8.73 6.40 12.33
C LEU A 629 9.04 7.82 11.82
N GLU A 630 8.38 8.22 10.74
CA GLU A 630 8.56 9.54 10.11
C GLU A 630 7.70 10.63 10.78
N TYR A 631 7.17 10.34 11.95
CA TYR A 631 6.39 11.23 12.78
C TYR A 631 6.90 11.23 14.24
N CYS A 632 6.49 12.22 15.01
CA CYS A 632 6.76 12.26 16.44
C CYS A 632 5.64 11.54 17.22
N PRO A 633 5.93 10.43 17.95
CA PRO A 633 4.94 9.71 18.75
C PRO A 633 4.39 10.55 19.93
N PHE A 634 5.03 11.70 20.21
CA PHE A 634 4.64 12.68 21.22
C PHE A 634 3.89 13.88 20.65
N SER A 635 3.24 13.72 19.49
CA SER A 635 2.43 14.75 18.81
C SER A 635 3.14 16.10 18.65
N ARG A 636 4.47 16.08 18.46
CA ARG A 636 5.34 17.26 18.28
C ARG A 636 5.20 18.31 19.41
N THR A 637 5.04 17.88 20.65
CA THR A 637 5.05 18.77 21.84
C THR A 637 6.46 19.26 22.15
N CYS A 638 7.12 19.93 21.18
CA CYS A 638 8.55 20.27 21.25
C CYS A 638 8.89 21.21 22.40
N LYS A 639 7.98 22.10 22.81
CA LYS A 639 8.19 23.04 23.95
C LYS A 639 8.33 22.32 25.30
N SER A 640 7.75 21.13 25.45
CA SER A 640 7.80 20.29 26.64
C SER A 640 8.56 18.97 26.43
N CYS A 641 9.34 18.88 25.35
CA CYS A 641 10.09 17.67 25.02
C CYS A 641 11.38 17.61 25.86
N ASP A 642 11.61 16.46 26.50
CA ASP A 642 12.84 16.17 27.24
C ASP A 642 14.05 15.85 26.33
N MET A 643 13.83 15.75 25.02
CA MET A 643 14.82 15.53 23.97
C MET A 643 15.77 14.35 24.19
N ARG A 644 15.39 13.34 24.97
CA ARG A 644 16.21 12.14 25.18
C ARG A 644 16.55 11.45 23.85
N GLY A 645 17.75 10.90 23.75
CA GLY A 645 18.19 10.14 22.58
C GLY A 645 17.49 8.78 22.45
N VAL A 646 17.17 8.13 23.57
CA VAL A 646 16.50 6.83 23.61
C VAL A 646 15.41 6.81 24.67
N TYR A 647 14.24 6.32 24.32
CA TYR A 647 13.09 6.03 25.19
C TYR A 647 12.85 4.51 25.22
N THR A 648 12.05 4.05 26.16
CA THR A 648 11.61 2.64 26.25
C THR A 648 10.12 2.56 25.97
N VAL A 649 9.74 1.81 24.94
CA VAL A 649 8.36 1.41 24.66
C VAL A 649 8.11 0.06 25.30
N THR A 650 7.07 -0.06 26.12
CA THR A 650 6.71 -1.32 26.79
C THR A 650 5.35 -1.79 26.30
N ASP A 651 5.25 -3.06 25.89
CA ASP A 651 3.99 -3.66 25.46
C ASP A 651 3.22 -4.32 26.62
N GLU A 652 2.04 -4.86 26.32
CA GLU A 652 1.16 -5.52 27.31
C GLU A 652 1.79 -6.75 27.98
N ALA A 653 2.82 -7.36 27.37
CA ALA A 653 3.57 -8.48 27.92
C ALA A 653 4.81 -8.04 28.73
N GLY A 654 5.01 -6.74 28.91
CA GLY A 654 6.16 -6.18 29.62
C GLY A 654 7.47 -6.19 28.81
N ARG A 655 7.43 -6.51 27.50
CA ARG A 655 8.63 -6.47 26.65
C ARG A 655 9.03 -5.05 26.38
N LYS A 656 10.32 -4.75 26.47
CA LYS A 656 10.90 -3.41 26.36
C LYS A 656 11.60 -3.23 25.03
N PHE A 657 11.15 -2.28 24.25
CA PHE A 657 11.64 -1.94 22.91
C PHE A 657 12.33 -0.57 22.96
N PRO A 658 13.64 -0.47 22.65
CA PRO A 658 14.31 0.82 22.55
C PRO A 658 13.71 1.66 21.41
N LEU A 659 13.33 2.91 21.70
CA LEU A 659 12.84 3.90 20.76
C LEU A 659 13.86 5.03 20.65
N ARG A 660 14.71 4.95 19.64
CA ARG A 660 15.75 5.96 19.39
C ARG A 660 15.14 7.19 18.72
N ARG A 661 15.50 8.37 19.19
CA ARG A 661 15.24 9.65 18.53
C ARG A 661 16.49 10.10 17.78
N TYR A 662 16.33 10.59 16.56
CA TYR A 662 17.38 11.24 15.78
C TYR A 662 16.83 12.41 14.98
N LYS A 663 17.70 13.21 14.35
CA LYS A 663 17.34 14.43 13.64
C LYS A 663 18.15 14.57 12.35
N THR A 664 17.45 14.64 11.21
CA THR A 664 18.01 15.01 9.90
C THR A 664 17.62 16.43 9.49
N GLY A 665 16.46 16.86 9.88
CA GLY A 665 15.85 18.18 9.80
C GLY A 665 14.79 18.27 10.88
N LEU A 666 13.79 17.38 10.81
CA LEU A 666 12.82 17.14 11.89
C LEU A 666 13.24 15.92 12.72
N CYS A 667 12.76 15.86 13.98
CA CYS A 667 12.92 14.67 14.81
C CYS A 667 12.15 13.49 14.22
N ARG A 668 12.82 12.33 14.15
CA ARG A 668 12.32 11.03 13.75
C ARG A 668 12.67 9.98 14.77
N PHE A 669 12.06 8.82 14.66
CA PHE A 669 12.25 7.77 15.64
C PHE A 669 12.45 6.40 14.96
N GLU A 670 13.29 5.59 15.56
CA GLU A 670 13.51 4.20 15.17
C GLU A 670 13.15 3.29 16.35
N LEU A 671 12.32 2.29 16.10
CA LEU A 671 12.02 1.26 17.10
C LEU A 671 12.92 0.06 16.88
N TYR A 672 13.60 -0.36 17.93
CA TYR A 672 14.42 -1.57 17.95
C TYR A 672 13.68 -2.73 18.62
N ASN A 673 14.02 -3.95 18.24
CA ASN A 673 13.47 -5.14 18.86
C ASN A 673 13.86 -5.22 20.35
N CYS A 674 13.04 -5.92 21.14
CA CYS A 674 13.29 -6.15 22.57
C CYS A 674 14.41 -7.14 22.86
N ALA A 675 14.88 -7.87 21.83
CA ALA A 675 16.01 -8.81 21.92
C ALA A 675 16.99 -8.55 20.77
N TYR A 676 18.25 -8.86 20.99
CA TYR A 676 19.40 -8.53 20.18
C TYR A 676 19.98 -9.78 19.51
N LEU A 677 20.56 -9.62 18.31
CA LEU A 677 21.33 -10.69 17.67
C LEU A 677 22.62 -10.95 18.44
N GLY A 678 22.87 -12.22 18.74
CA GLY A 678 23.99 -12.64 19.56
C GLY A 678 25.23 -13.04 18.79
N GLU A 679 25.45 -12.55 17.57
CA GLU A 679 26.47 -12.99 16.64
C GLU A 679 26.08 -14.31 15.95
N GLU A 680 25.42 -14.16 14.83
CA GLU A 680 25.06 -15.26 13.94
C GLU A 680 26.00 -15.26 12.74
N SER A 681 26.44 -16.43 12.29
CA SER A 681 27.38 -16.56 11.19
C SER A 681 26.70 -17.06 9.90
N GLY A 682 27.23 -16.65 8.77
CA GLY A 682 26.85 -17.09 7.44
C GLY A 682 27.99 -16.80 6.45
N PRO A 683 27.84 -17.11 5.16
CA PRO A 683 28.86 -16.85 4.13
C PRO A 683 28.83 -15.37 3.70
N PHE A 684 28.94 -14.44 4.65
CA PHE A 684 28.81 -13.00 4.44
C PHE A 684 29.78 -12.24 5.34
N GLY A 685 30.12 -11.00 4.95
CA GLY A 685 30.64 -10.03 5.89
C GLY A 685 29.68 -9.79 7.04
N ALA A 686 30.18 -9.60 8.24
CA ALA A 686 29.37 -9.44 9.42
C ALA A 686 29.08 -7.97 9.71
N LEU A 687 27.80 -7.58 9.72
CA LEU A 687 27.35 -6.24 10.15
C LEU A 687 26.80 -6.34 11.58
N ALA A 688 27.31 -5.51 12.50
CA ALA A 688 26.79 -5.32 13.83
C ALA A 688 26.11 -3.94 13.97
N ASP A 689 24.88 -3.89 14.50
CA ASP A 689 24.22 -2.63 14.86
C ASP A 689 24.28 -2.40 16.38
N PHE A 690 25.18 -1.56 16.83
CA PHE A 690 25.35 -1.15 18.22
C PHE A 690 24.78 0.26 18.52
N THR A 691 23.89 0.76 17.66
CA THR A 691 23.29 2.12 17.77
C THR A 691 22.63 2.36 19.13
N VAL A 692 22.02 1.37 19.74
CA VAL A 692 21.33 1.47 21.06
C VAL A 692 22.05 0.70 22.15
N LEU A 693 23.33 0.41 21.94
CA LEU A 693 24.20 -0.36 22.83
C LEU A 693 25.54 0.35 23.08
N ASP A 694 26.36 -0.19 23.98
CA ASP A 694 27.73 0.29 24.24
C ASP A 694 28.68 -0.18 23.13
N ALA A 695 28.79 0.61 22.06
CA ALA A 695 29.54 0.26 20.86
C ALA A 695 31.05 0.04 21.10
N PRO A 696 31.80 0.90 21.84
CA PRO A 696 33.22 0.67 22.11
C PRO A 696 33.52 -0.69 22.77
N ARG A 697 32.75 -1.04 23.81
CA ARG A 697 32.90 -2.29 24.53
C ARG A 697 32.58 -3.51 23.65
N LEU A 698 31.42 -3.50 22.97
CA LEU A 698 30.95 -4.63 22.18
C LEU A 698 31.78 -4.84 20.90
N SER A 699 32.22 -3.76 20.26
CA SER A 699 32.96 -3.83 19.00
C SER A 699 34.33 -4.49 19.18
N ALA A 700 35.01 -4.29 20.29
CA ALA A 700 36.31 -4.91 20.57
C ALA A 700 36.20 -6.44 20.63
N ASP A 701 35.18 -6.97 21.29
CA ASP A 701 34.96 -8.42 21.37
C ASP A 701 34.46 -8.97 20.03
N PHE A 702 33.49 -8.29 19.39
CA PHE A 702 32.97 -8.66 18.06
C PHE A 702 34.09 -8.70 17.00
N PHE A 703 34.95 -7.68 16.97
CA PHE A 703 36.06 -7.60 15.99
C PHE A 703 37.07 -8.70 16.22
N ALA A 704 37.38 -9.01 17.48
CA ALA A 704 38.29 -10.09 17.86
C ALA A 704 37.69 -11.50 17.71
N GLY A 705 36.43 -11.64 17.28
CA GLY A 705 35.74 -12.94 17.17
C GLY A 705 35.35 -13.56 18.49
N ARG A 706 35.31 -12.79 19.58
CA ARG A 706 34.85 -13.22 20.88
C ARG A 706 33.33 -13.03 21.00
N SER A 707 32.66 -13.97 21.67
CA SER A 707 31.21 -13.94 21.82
C SER A 707 30.75 -12.74 22.66
N ILE A 708 29.80 -11.95 22.11
CA ILE A 708 29.18 -10.83 22.80
C ILE A 708 27.84 -11.19 23.48
N LYS A 709 27.36 -12.44 23.36
CA LYS A 709 26.05 -12.87 23.87
C LYS A 709 25.82 -12.56 25.35
N HIS A 710 26.85 -12.75 26.19
CA HIS A 710 26.80 -12.50 27.62
C HIS A 710 26.76 -11.01 27.99
N LEU A 711 27.04 -10.11 27.05
CA LEU A 711 27.00 -8.64 27.22
C LEU A 711 25.67 -8.03 26.82
N LEU A 712 24.77 -8.82 26.19
CA LEU A 712 23.48 -8.34 25.67
C LEU A 712 22.36 -8.55 26.71
N PRO A 713 21.43 -7.60 26.85
CA PRO A 713 20.31 -7.71 27.80
C PRO A 713 19.38 -8.90 27.53
N ALA A 714 19.16 -9.26 26.27
CA ALA A 714 18.38 -10.40 25.82
C ALA A 714 18.86 -10.83 24.44
N VAL A 715 18.90 -12.12 24.17
CA VAL A 715 19.45 -12.66 22.92
C VAL A 715 18.38 -13.35 22.10
N THR A 716 18.41 -13.13 20.79
CA THR A 716 17.62 -13.84 19.79
C THR A 716 18.51 -14.27 18.63
N ARG A 717 18.10 -15.31 17.91
CA ARG A 717 18.73 -15.70 16.64
C ARG A 717 18.06 -15.03 15.42
N GLY A 718 17.06 -14.17 15.65
CA GLY A 718 16.30 -13.54 14.57
C GLY A 718 15.69 -14.59 13.64
N HIS A 719 15.82 -14.37 12.33
CA HIS A 719 15.34 -15.29 11.30
C HIS A 719 16.44 -16.21 10.72
N PHE A 720 17.65 -16.20 11.26
CA PHE A 720 18.76 -17.02 10.76
C PHE A 720 18.43 -18.52 10.63
N ILE A 721 17.53 -19.03 11.49
CA ILE A 721 17.14 -20.45 11.50
C ILE A 721 15.70 -20.63 11.03
N SER A 722 14.78 -19.79 11.49
CA SER A 722 13.35 -19.96 11.27
C SER A 722 12.87 -18.97 10.20
N PRO A 723 12.33 -19.45 9.06
CA PRO A 723 11.86 -18.58 8.00
C PRO A 723 10.66 -17.73 8.45
N VAL A 724 10.49 -16.58 7.85
CA VAL A 724 9.27 -15.78 7.97
C VAL A 724 8.16 -16.35 7.10
N LEU A 725 6.92 -16.24 7.61
CA LEU A 725 5.71 -16.60 6.89
C LEU A 725 5.31 -15.52 5.88
#